data_5a1a6c73e60ba71ed22f66aa39911a54
#
_entry.id   5a1a6c73e60ba71ed22f66aa39911a54
#
_cell.length_a   1.000
_cell.length_b   1.000
_cell.length_c   1.000
_cell.angle_alpha   90.00
_cell.angle_beta   90.00
_cell.angle_gamma   90.00
#
_symmetry.space_group_name_H-M   'P 1'
#
loop_
_entity.id
_entity.type
_entity.pdbx_description
1 polymer ?
#
loop_
_entity_poly.entity_id
_entity_poly.type
_entity_poly.pdbx_seq_one_letter_code
_entity_poly.pdbx_strand_id
1 'polypeptide(L)'
;MRLLAGRKQQAENPELKNNQRKLDGISNQLSGRLDGLNKNILEMNYIVDGTNVSVNAVGNSIEIINEGNGELVSRTKEISQITIKMGEAIDKTSRYVEDLNDVTADMQEKNGEVVRIFRELTEKNADTENCIDEIASNTMETNRATKEIRQAIDMINSIAEKTNLLSLNASIEAARAGDAGRGFAVVAGEIRALAEQSRKSADTIGSIINELEEKSNKSVDNIKTVQDAFKKQTDSLEKTDSLIGQTNCLIGDAAGKVSQIETNSKEMDKEKNLLIENMESLEKLSDSNYSATENIVSHFKKIVNNSANIEEKTFAVSDIYEKMKEVCQEAAKNIKGAKAREQETIHVAYMPNYGSLCAVVPAMKLGYFEKENLRVSLHEYANGLEIIKAMEAGKIDMGYIGNGAHKFCINGRAVIAVMSHLSNAEAIIGNKHREVRTAADLRGKKIGNVEHASSETILRIALDTEGISYDDAEIINMKPEEIVEGMGNGSLDAAVIWSPYTLEVQKRLGNDAIMIANNMTYSSKTASISSWITLPRYASEYADRVQRFTRAIYKGMNYRAMAKNVKQVADWISEITAIDRESAYEQRRDAQWLTAGFVSVGAQKGDVARFYEIQQKEFIQSGDVNGPVPVSRYVLLDNMKQALQ
;
A
#
# COMPACT_ATOMS: atom_id res chain seq x y z
N MET A 1 5.87 -49.55 -84.56
CA MET A 1 7.01 -48.71 -84.99
C MET A 1 6.59 -47.25 -85.38
N ARG A 2 5.49 -47.02 -86.10
CA ARG A 2 5.07 -45.64 -86.50
C ARG A 2 4.67 -44.71 -85.32
N LEU A 3 4.11 -45.22 -84.23
CA LEU A 3 3.78 -44.44 -83.03
C LEU A 3 5.00 -44.01 -82.16
N LEU A 4 6.10 -44.78 -82.22
CA LEU A 4 7.39 -44.48 -81.57
C LEU A 4 8.22 -43.45 -82.35
N ALA A 5 8.09 -43.44 -83.69
CA ALA A 5 8.75 -42.46 -84.55
C ALA A 5 8.09 -41.07 -84.45
N GLY A 6 6.76 -41.02 -84.35
CA GLY A 6 6.03 -39.77 -84.16
C GLY A 6 6.33 -39.06 -82.79
N ARG A 7 6.57 -39.84 -81.69
CA ARG A 7 7.03 -39.33 -80.42
C ARG A 7 8.45 -38.80 -80.40
N LYS A 8 9.37 -39.41 -81.18
CA LYS A 8 10.75 -38.94 -81.35
C LYS A 8 10.82 -37.65 -82.19
N GLN A 9 10.00 -37.55 -83.27
CA GLN A 9 9.98 -36.34 -84.09
C GLN A 9 9.33 -35.11 -83.40
N GLN A 10 8.40 -35.29 -82.45
CA GLN A 10 7.90 -34.21 -81.59
C GLN A 10 8.95 -33.75 -80.60
N ALA A 11 9.90 -34.59 -80.18
CA ALA A 11 10.95 -34.20 -79.20
C ALA A 11 12.12 -33.41 -79.86
N GLU A 12 12.19 -33.30 -81.14
CA GLU A 12 13.27 -32.61 -81.88
C GLU A 12 12.88 -31.32 -82.59
N ASN A 13 11.61 -30.88 -82.43
CA ASN A 13 11.17 -29.63 -83.04
C ASN A 13 11.76 -28.41 -82.24
N PRO A 14 12.67 -27.62 -82.92
CA PRO A 14 13.34 -26.48 -82.27
C PRO A 14 12.37 -25.39 -81.71
N GLU A 15 11.24 -25.26 -82.37
CA GLU A 15 10.18 -24.29 -81.96
C GLU A 15 9.47 -24.71 -80.68
N LEU A 16 9.23 -26.03 -80.56
CA LEU A 16 8.69 -26.59 -79.31
C LEU A 16 9.68 -26.44 -78.15
N LYS A 17 10.99 -26.69 -78.36
CA LYS A 17 12.01 -26.46 -77.35
C LYS A 17 12.18 -24.98 -76.97
N ASN A 18 12.07 -24.10 -77.94
CA ASN A 18 12.15 -22.67 -77.69
C ASN A 18 10.90 -22.12 -76.90
N ASN A 19 9.70 -22.63 -77.27
CA ASN A 19 8.46 -22.28 -76.53
C ASN A 19 8.48 -22.86 -75.10
N GLN A 20 9.05 -24.07 -74.90
CA GLN A 20 9.23 -24.68 -73.59
C GLN A 20 10.17 -23.86 -72.72
N ARG A 21 11.33 -23.41 -73.25
CA ARG A 21 12.26 -22.51 -72.53
C ARG A 21 11.65 -21.16 -72.18
N LYS A 22 10.81 -20.59 -73.09
CA LYS A 22 10.08 -19.35 -72.78
C LYS A 22 9.06 -19.56 -71.67
N LEU A 23 8.31 -20.65 -71.68
CA LEU A 23 7.35 -21.04 -70.65
C LEU A 23 8.04 -21.30 -69.32
N ASP A 24 9.18 -21.97 -69.28
CA ASP A 24 9.97 -22.17 -68.07
C ASP A 24 10.50 -20.82 -67.53
N GLY A 25 10.95 -19.91 -68.39
CA GLY A 25 11.36 -18.57 -68.02
C GLY A 25 10.23 -17.73 -67.38
N ILE A 26 9.03 -17.77 -67.98
CA ILE A 26 7.85 -17.09 -67.46
C ILE A 26 7.40 -17.73 -66.12
N SER A 27 7.42 -19.07 -66.03
CA SER A 27 7.08 -19.80 -64.80
C SER A 27 8.02 -19.42 -63.64
N ASN A 28 9.32 -19.37 -63.91
CA ASN A 28 10.31 -18.98 -62.89
C ASN A 28 10.17 -17.53 -62.46
N GLN A 29 9.89 -16.58 -63.39
CA GLN A 29 9.63 -15.19 -63.05
C GLN A 29 8.33 -15.03 -62.23
N LEU A 30 7.29 -15.79 -62.58
CA LEU A 30 6.03 -15.74 -61.86
C LEU A 30 6.17 -16.33 -60.44
N SER A 31 6.91 -17.44 -60.30
CA SER A 31 7.25 -18.04 -59.01
C SER A 31 8.00 -17.05 -58.12
N GLY A 32 9.04 -16.38 -58.61
CA GLY A 32 9.77 -15.38 -57.83
C GLY A 32 8.96 -14.18 -57.42
N ARG A 33 7.98 -13.74 -58.25
CA ARG A 33 7.04 -12.67 -57.88
C ARG A 33 6.03 -13.16 -56.84
N LEU A 34 5.55 -14.38 -56.91
CA LEU A 34 4.68 -15.01 -55.93
C LEU A 34 5.38 -15.15 -54.58
N ASP A 35 6.65 -15.57 -54.56
CA ASP A 35 7.42 -15.65 -53.33
C ASP A 35 7.61 -14.29 -52.67
N GLY A 36 7.87 -13.24 -53.46
CA GLY A 36 7.90 -11.84 -52.95
C GLY A 36 6.55 -11.37 -52.38
N LEU A 37 5.44 -11.72 -53.04
CA LEU A 37 4.10 -11.40 -52.55
C LEU A 37 3.78 -12.13 -51.26
N ASN A 38 4.13 -13.42 -51.16
CA ASN A 38 3.97 -14.21 -49.94
C ASN A 38 4.72 -13.59 -48.77
N LYS A 39 5.99 -13.20 -48.99
CA LYS A 39 6.77 -12.51 -47.97
C LYS A 39 6.09 -11.25 -47.45
N ASN A 40 5.56 -10.40 -48.32
CA ASN A 40 4.85 -9.18 -47.93
C ASN A 40 3.56 -9.48 -47.14
N ILE A 41 2.81 -10.53 -47.52
CA ILE A 41 1.62 -11.00 -46.79
C ILE A 41 2.01 -11.43 -45.37
N LEU A 42 3.09 -12.19 -45.20
CA LEU A 42 3.56 -12.68 -43.92
C LEU A 42 4.03 -11.52 -43.02
N GLU A 43 4.77 -10.57 -43.59
CA GLU A 43 5.19 -9.38 -42.86
C GLU A 43 3.99 -8.53 -42.43
N MET A 44 2.97 -8.40 -43.28
CA MET A 44 1.75 -7.66 -42.94
C MET A 44 0.96 -8.34 -41.82
N ASN A 45 0.80 -9.65 -41.85
CA ASN A 45 0.19 -10.41 -40.76
C ASN A 45 0.97 -10.26 -39.46
N TYR A 46 2.29 -10.32 -39.50
CA TYR A 46 3.16 -10.08 -38.34
C TYR A 46 2.92 -8.68 -37.73
N ILE A 47 2.84 -7.64 -38.56
CA ILE A 47 2.60 -6.26 -38.10
C ILE A 47 1.20 -6.14 -37.46
N VAL A 48 0.18 -6.73 -38.09
CA VAL A 48 -1.20 -6.70 -37.58
C VAL A 48 -1.31 -7.40 -36.23
N ASP A 49 -0.76 -8.61 -36.10
CA ASP A 49 -0.76 -9.35 -34.83
C ASP A 49 0.03 -8.61 -33.73
N GLY A 50 1.21 -8.09 -34.06
CA GLY A 50 1.99 -7.28 -33.15
C GLY A 50 1.27 -5.99 -32.72
N THR A 51 0.50 -5.39 -33.63
CA THR A 51 -0.35 -4.25 -33.30
C THR A 51 -1.47 -4.67 -32.35
N ASN A 52 -2.13 -5.80 -32.59
CA ASN A 52 -3.19 -6.31 -31.72
C ASN A 52 -2.68 -6.66 -30.31
N VAL A 53 -1.45 -7.23 -30.19
CA VAL A 53 -0.79 -7.42 -28.86
C VAL A 53 -0.63 -6.09 -28.13
N SER A 54 -0.08 -5.09 -28.81
CA SER A 54 0.15 -3.77 -28.23
C SER A 54 -1.16 -3.08 -27.84
N VAL A 55 -2.18 -3.25 -28.67
CA VAL A 55 -3.53 -2.74 -28.47
C VAL A 55 -4.12 -3.31 -27.16
N ASN A 56 -4.06 -4.62 -26.96
CA ASN A 56 -4.60 -5.24 -25.74
C ASN A 56 -3.85 -4.76 -24.48
N ALA A 57 -2.51 -4.62 -24.54
CA ALA A 57 -1.72 -4.12 -23.43
C ALA A 57 -2.08 -2.66 -23.06
N VAL A 58 -2.30 -1.81 -24.07
CA VAL A 58 -2.77 -0.41 -23.85
C VAL A 58 -4.17 -0.39 -23.28
N GLY A 59 -5.08 -1.28 -23.74
CA GLY A 59 -6.43 -1.40 -23.19
C GLY A 59 -6.43 -1.64 -21.67
N ASN A 60 -5.67 -2.62 -21.22
CA ASN A 60 -5.50 -2.92 -19.80
C ASN A 60 -4.90 -1.73 -19.02
N SER A 61 -3.92 -1.02 -19.63
CA SER A 61 -3.32 0.17 -18.99
C SER A 61 -4.35 1.30 -18.81
N ILE A 62 -5.28 1.45 -19.75
CA ILE A 62 -6.37 2.43 -19.67
C ILE A 62 -7.33 2.11 -18.52
N GLU A 63 -7.68 0.83 -18.32
CA GLU A 63 -8.52 0.39 -17.20
C GLU A 63 -7.86 0.74 -15.86
N ILE A 64 -6.57 0.41 -15.69
CA ILE A 64 -5.78 0.74 -14.48
C ILE A 64 -5.75 2.25 -14.23
N ILE A 65 -5.54 3.07 -15.28
CA ILE A 65 -5.54 4.54 -15.15
C ILE A 65 -6.91 5.05 -14.71
N ASN A 66 -8.00 4.52 -15.26
CA ASN A 66 -9.36 4.94 -14.89
C ASN A 66 -9.69 4.57 -13.43
N GLU A 67 -9.34 3.37 -13.00
CA GLU A 67 -9.53 2.94 -11.61
C GLU A 67 -8.70 3.80 -10.65
N GLY A 68 -7.41 4.02 -10.94
CA GLY A 68 -6.55 4.88 -10.14
C GLY A 68 -7.03 6.33 -10.08
N ASN A 69 -7.58 6.85 -11.17
CA ASN A 69 -8.17 8.19 -11.20
C ASN A 69 -9.45 8.29 -10.36
N GLY A 70 -10.29 7.25 -10.38
CA GLY A 70 -11.46 7.13 -9.51
C GLY A 70 -11.09 7.11 -8.03
N GLU A 71 -10.06 6.37 -7.66
CA GLU A 71 -9.52 6.35 -6.29
C GLU A 71 -8.95 7.72 -5.88
N LEU A 72 -8.21 8.38 -6.78
CA LEU A 72 -7.68 9.72 -6.55
C LEU A 72 -8.78 10.72 -6.21
N VAL A 73 -9.90 10.75 -6.98
CA VAL A 73 -11.07 11.60 -6.70
C VAL A 73 -11.66 11.31 -5.33
N SER A 74 -11.82 10.04 -4.98
CA SER A 74 -12.36 9.63 -3.67
C SER A 74 -11.48 10.11 -2.52
N ARG A 75 -10.17 9.89 -2.62
CA ARG A 75 -9.19 10.32 -1.59
C ARG A 75 -9.10 11.84 -1.48
N THR A 76 -9.14 12.56 -2.60
CA THR A 76 -9.15 14.04 -2.60
C THR A 76 -10.37 14.56 -1.85
N LYS A 77 -11.54 13.93 -2.02
CA LYS A 77 -12.76 14.29 -1.29
C LYS A 77 -12.65 14.01 0.23
N GLU A 78 -12.04 12.89 0.62
CA GLU A 78 -11.77 12.58 2.03
C GLU A 78 -10.82 13.61 2.67
N ILE A 79 -9.72 13.95 1.96
CA ILE A 79 -8.76 14.96 2.41
C ILE A 79 -9.46 16.32 2.55
N SER A 80 -10.37 16.68 1.62
CA SER A 80 -11.19 17.91 1.72
C SER A 80 -11.98 17.96 3.02
N GLN A 81 -12.65 16.87 3.39
CA GLN A 81 -13.41 16.80 4.63
C GLN A 81 -12.51 16.92 5.88
N ILE A 82 -11.33 16.31 5.85
CA ILE A 82 -10.34 16.41 6.93
C ILE A 82 -9.85 17.87 7.04
N THR A 83 -9.57 18.52 5.93
CA THR A 83 -9.10 19.91 5.88
C THR A 83 -10.15 20.89 6.42
N ILE A 84 -11.43 20.67 6.15
CA ILE A 84 -12.53 21.44 6.75
C ILE A 84 -12.54 21.29 8.27
N LYS A 85 -12.47 20.06 8.79
CA LYS A 85 -12.41 19.79 10.24
C LYS A 85 -11.16 20.39 10.88
N MET A 86 -10.03 20.41 10.17
CA MET A 86 -8.81 21.06 10.62
C MET A 86 -9.01 22.58 10.76
N GLY A 87 -9.71 23.20 9.80
CA GLY A 87 -10.09 24.62 9.89
C GLY A 87 -10.92 24.91 11.14
N GLU A 88 -11.95 24.11 11.41
CA GLU A 88 -12.76 24.24 12.63
C GLU A 88 -11.94 24.10 13.92
N ALA A 89 -10.95 23.19 13.93
CA ALA A 89 -10.05 23.00 15.07
C ALA A 89 -9.10 24.18 15.26
N ILE A 90 -8.58 24.77 14.18
CA ILE A 90 -7.74 25.97 14.21
C ILE A 90 -8.54 27.16 14.76
N ASP A 91 -9.77 27.36 14.28
CA ASP A 91 -10.66 28.43 14.78
C ASP A 91 -10.94 28.29 16.27
N LYS A 92 -11.21 27.09 16.75
CA LYS A 92 -11.38 26.80 18.18
C LYS A 92 -10.11 27.09 18.98
N THR A 93 -8.95 26.67 18.46
CA THR A 93 -7.66 26.92 19.10
C THR A 93 -7.39 28.43 19.19
N SER A 94 -7.70 29.20 18.16
CA SER A 94 -7.54 30.65 18.15
C SER A 94 -8.40 31.34 19.21
N ARG A 95 -9.66 30.89 19.41
CA ARG A 95 -10.52 31.39 20.50
C ARG A 95 -9.96 31.05 21.87
N TYR A 96 -9.48 29.81 22.07
CA TYR A 96 -8.85 29.42 23.34
C TYR A 96 -7.57 30.22 23.63
N VAL A 97 -6.81 30.58 22.61
CA VAL A 97 -5.63 31.46 22.74
C VAL A 97 -6.06 32.86 23.18
N GLU A 98 -7.13 33.42 22.61
CA GLU A 98 -7.69 34.71 23.00
C GLU A 98 -8.16 34.69 24.49
N ASP A 99 -8.95 33.68 24.85
CA ASP A 99 -9.39 33.47 26.24
C ASP A 99 -8.20 33.32 27.21
N LEU A 100 -7.15 32.57 26.82
CA LEU A 100 -5.96 32.37 27.64
C LEU A 100 -5.12 33.65 27.76
N ASN A 101 -5.07 34.49 26.74
CA ASN A 101 -4.42 35.81 26.82
C ASN A 101 -5.12 36.69 27.87
N ASP A 102 -6.48 36.74 27.84
CA ASP A 102 -7.25 37.49 28.79
C ASP A 102 -7.06 36.98 30.23
N VAL A 103 -7.12 35.66 30.43
CA VAL A 103 -6.87 35.04 31.74
C VAL A 103 -5.45 35.33 32.24
N THR A 104 -4.45 35.24 31.35
CA THR A 104 -3.06 35.49 31.73
C THR A 104 -2.82 36.95 32.08
N ALA A 105 -3.47 37.90 31.38
CA ALA A 105 -3.43 39.32 31.70
C ALA A 105 -4.10 39.62 33.07
N ASP A 106 -5.27 39.04 33.35
CA ASP A 106 -5.94 39.16 34.64
C ASP A 106 -5.08 38.57 35.78
N MET A 107 -4.45 37.39 35.54
CA MET A 107 -3.50 36.80 36.50
C MET A 107 -2.32 37.73 36.79
N GLN A 108 -1.76 38.41 35.80
CA GLN A 108 -0.66 39.37 35.97
C GLN A 108 -1.12 40.57 36.79
N GLU A 109 -2.32 41.14 36.51
CA GLU A 109 -2.90 42.24 37.28
C GLU A 109 -3.12 41.84 38.75
N LYS A 110 -3.80 40.71 38.96
CA LYS A 110 -4.09 40.21 40.32
C LYS A 110 -2.82 39.86 41.09
N ASN A 111 -1.83 39.25 40.45
CA ASN A 111 -0.56 38.98 41.11
C ASN A 111 0.21 40.28 41.45
N GLY A 112 0.12 41.31 40.60
CA GLY A 112 0.64 42.65 40.90
C GLY A 112 -0.03 43.28 42.13
N GLU A 113 -1.35 43.10 42.30
CA GLU A 113 -2.08 43.53 43.47
C GLU A 113 -1.63 42.75 44.73
N VAL A 114 -1.46 41.45 44.64
CA VAL A 114 -0.92 40.62 45.73
C VAL A 114 0.47 41.10 46.16
N VAL A 115 1.38 41.36 45.22
CA VAL A 115 2.73 41.88 45.49
C VAL A 115 2.64 43.21 46.26
N ARG A 116 1.76 44.11 45.86
CA ARG A 116 1.57 45.40 46.55
C ARG A 116 1.08 45.22 47.97
N ILE A 117 0.01 44.44 48.19
CA ILE A 117 -0.55 44.16 49.52
C ILE A 117 0.51 43.47 50.41
N PHE A 118 1.26 42.56 49.84
CA PHE A 118 2.29 41.82 50.56
C PHE A 118 3.43 42.74 51.02
N ARG A 119 3.82 43.70 50.18
CA ARG A 119 4.81 44.73 50.55
C ARG A 119 4.33 45.60 51.69
N GLU A 120 3.05 46.05 51.62
CA GLU A 120 2.44 46.79 52.72
C GLU A 120 2.40 45.98 54.02
N LEU A 121 2.09 44.68 53.96
CA LEU A 121 2.04 43.80 55.11
C LEU A 121 3.44 43.63 55.72
N THR A 122 4.48 43.46 54.88
CA THR A 122 5.86 43.33 55.32
C THR A 122 6.35 44.60 56.04
N GLU A 123 5.99 45.80 55.49
CA GLU A 123 6.29 47.09 56.14
C GLU A 123 5.60 47.22 57.49
N LYS A 124 4.31 46.88 57.56
CA LYS A 124 3.55 46.91 58.84
C LYS A 124 4.06 45.91 59.85
N ASN A 125 4.56 44.73 59.40
CA ASN A 125 5.17 43.75 60.28
C ASN A 125 6.47 44.32 60.92
N ALA A 126 7.31 44.98 60.12
CA ALA A 126 8.54 45.62 60.58
C ALA A 126 8.25 46.78 61.58
N ASP A 127 7.22 47.65 61.30
CA ASP A 127 6.79 48.66 62.17
C ASP A 127 6.31 48.12 63.56
N THR A 128 5.60 46.99 63.51
CA THR A 128 5.08 46.31 64.70
C THR A 128 6.19 45.69 65.51
N GLU A 129 7.19 45.09 64.88
CA GLU A 129 8.40 44.53 65.52
C GLU A 129 9.17 45.62 66.27
N ASN A 130 9.41 46.77 65.61
CA ASN A 130 10.03 47.94 66.27
C ASN A 130 9.23 48.42 67.49
N CYS A 131 7.91 48.45 67.40
CA CYS A 131 7.03 48.86 68.53
C CYS A 131 7.13 47.88 69.70
N ILE A 132 7.20 46.58 69.43
CA ILE A 132 7.39 45.53 70.45
C ILE A 132 8.76 45.65 71.14
N ASP A 133 9.79 45.98 70.41
CA ASP A 133 11.14 46.21 70.98
C ASP A 133 11.15 47.43 71.89
N GLU A 134 10.46 48.49 71.49
CA GLU A 134 10.29 49.65 72.33
C GLU A 134 9.51 49.33 73.65
N ILE A 135 8.41 48.56 73.53
CA ILE A 135 7.64 48.09 74.72
C ILE A 135 8.51 47.20 75.60
N ALA A 136 9.34 46.33 75.02
CA ALA A 136 10.30 45.47 75.74
C ALA A 136 11.26 46.34 76.58
N SER A 137 11.89 47.32 75.89
CA SER A 137 12.79 48.28 76.57
C SER A 137 12.12 49.02 77.74
N ASN A 138 10.96 49.58 77.47
CA ASN A 138 10.18 50.34 78.53
C ASN A 138 9.76 49.44 79.70
N THR A 139 9.45 48.16 79.40
CA THR A 139 9.05 47.21 80.45
C THR A 139 10.28 46.78 81.27
N MET A 140 11.44 46.59 80.67
CA MET A 140 12.69 46.31 81.37
C MET A 140 13.12 47.49 82.27
N GLU A 141 12.98 48.71 81.73
CA GLU A 141 13.24 49.94 82.54
C GLU A 141 12.29 50.04 83.72
N THR A 142 11.00 49.79 83.53
CA THR A 142 9.99 49.73 84.61
C THR A 142 10.37 48.69 85.65
N ASN A 143 10.81 47.48 85.21
CA ASN A 143 11.25 46.41 86.12
C ASN A 143 12.48 46.81 86.93
N ARG A 144 13.47 47.51 86.31
CA ARG A 144 14.60 48.07 86.99
C ARG A 144 14.21 49.12 88.06
N ALA A 145 13.34 50.08 87.62
CA ALA A 145 12.85 51.11 88.52
C ALA A 145 12.11 50.52 89.75
N THR A 146 11.28 49.49 89.49
CA THR A 146 10.57 48.76 90.57
C THR A 146 11.53 48.13 91.58
N LYS A 147 12.62 47.53 91.12
CA LYS A 147 13.67 47.00 92.01
C LYS A 147 14.38 48.08 92.83
N GLU A 148 14.65 49.24 92.18
CA GLU A 148 15.27 50.36 92.89
C GLU A 148 14.33 50.88 93.96
N ILE A 149 13.03 51.02 93.67
CA ILE A 149 11.99 51.44 94.65
C ILE A 149 11.93 50.43 95.83
N ARG A 150 12.00 49.14 95.55
CA ARG A 150 12.01 48.07 96.54
C ARG A 150 13.16 48.26 97.50
N GLN A 151 14.40 48.48 96.96
CA GLN A 151 15.59 48.73 97.78
C GLN A 151 15.39 49.99 98.71
N ALA A 152 14.78 51.04 98.16
CA ALA A 152 14.45 52.25 98.94
C ALA A 152 13.42 51.95 100.03
N ILE A 153 12.40 51.14 99.81
CA ILE A 153 11.44 50.69 100.80
C ILE A 153 12.08 49.84 101.89
N ASP A 154 12.93 48.94 101.54
CA ASP A 154 13.71 48.13 102.49
C ASP A 154 14.57 49.02 103.40
N MET A 155 15.18 50.09 102.83
CA MET A 155 15.95 51.09 103.58
C MET A 155 15.03 51.87 104.49
N ILE A 156 13.79 52.34 104.04
CA ILE A 156 12.82 53.00 104.82
C ILE A 156 12.35 52.15 106.02
N ASN A 157 12.07 50.86 105.77
CA ASN A 157 11.74 49.88 106.79
C ASN A 157 12.89 49.76 107.84
N SER A 158 14.13 49.67 107.41
CA SER A 158 15.27 49.64 108.28
C SER A 158 15.45 50.94 109.15
N ILE A 159 15.23 52.10 108.52
CA ILE A 159 15.21 53.42 109.23
C ILE A 159 14.09 53.46 110.22
N ALA A 160 12.87 53.05 109.83
CA ALA A 160 11.68 53.04 110.72
C ALA A 160 11.93 52.08 111.89
N GLU A 161 12.50 50.91 111.69
CA GLU A 161 12.87 49.97 112.74
C GLU A 161 13.92 50.55 113.72
N LYS A 162 15.00 51.15 113.18
CA LYS A 162 16.03 51.81 113.98
C LYS A 162 15.41 52.99 114.74
N THR A 163 14.53 53.79 114.13
CA THR A 163 13.84 54.94 114.77
C THR A 163 12.87 54.49 115.87
N ASN A 164 12.19 53.35 115.64
CA ASN A 164 11.38 52.70 116.65
C ASN A 164 12.17 52.24 117.86
N LEU A 165 13.34 51.62 117.61
CA LEU A 165 14.29 51.16 118.63
C LEU A 165 14.85 52.38 119.40
N LEU A 166 15.28 53.45 118.67
CA LEU A 166 15.77 54.68 119.26
C LEU A 166 14.72 55.39 120.14
N SER A 167 13.49 55.48 119.67
CA SER A 167 12.38 56.04 120.35
C SER A 167 11.96 55.21 121.57
N LEU A 168 12.06 53.86 121.46
CA LEU A 168 11.86 52.97 122.60
C LEU A 168 12.92 53.18 123.67
N ASN A 169 14.19 53.28 123.29
CA ASN A 169 15.30 53.57 124.21
C ASN A 169 15.13 54.97 124.90
N ALA A 170 14.74 55.98 124.08
CA ALA A 170 14.40 57.33 124.59
C ALA A 170 13.20 57.29 125.49
N SER A 171 12.12 56.56 125.24
CA SER A 171 11.01 56.34 126.10
C SER A 171 11.37 55.71 127.45
N ILE A 172 12.32 54.69 127.39
CA ILE A 172 12.80 54.02 128.57
C ILE A 172 13.62 55.01 129.45
N GLU A 173 14.53 55.78 128.82
CA GLU A 173 15.35 56.73 129.57
C GLU A 173 14.50 57.94 130.11
N ALA A 174 13.51 58.38 129.35
CA ALA A 174 12.51 59.38 129.78
C ALA A 174 11.71 58.87 130.98
N ALA A 175 11.30 57.60 131.00
CA ALA A 175 10.63 56.96 132.13
C ALA A 175 11.54 56.87 133.38
N ARG A 176 12.88 56.68 133.13
CA ARG A 176 13.90 56.59 134.15
C ARG A 176 14.22 57.91 134.83
N ALA A 177 14.01 59.06 134.10
CA ALA A 177 14.21 60.41 134.63
C ALA A 177 13.02 60.94 135.49
N GLY A 178 11.97 60.17 135.72
CA GLY A 178 10.83 60.49 136.51
C GLY A 178 10.01 61.73 136.02
N ASP A 179 9.60 62.65 136.92
CA ASP A 179 8.79 63.80 136.52
C ASP A 179 9.48 64.79 135.57
N ALA A 180 10.84 64.86 135.58
CA ALA A 180 11.59 65.71 134.64
C ALA A 180 11.64 65.14 133.19
N GLY A 181 11.33 63.89 132.99
CA GLY A 181 11.34 63.23 131.71
C GLY A 181 9.96 63.19 131.03
N ARG A 182 8.86 63.68 131.68
CA ARG A 182 7.47 63.54 131.10
C ARG A 182 7.33 64.11 129.69
N GLY A 183 7.86 65.31 129.42
CA GLY A 183 7.82 65.91 128.08
C GLY A 183 8.58 65.11 127.04
N PHE A 184 9.73 64.56 127.41
CA PHE A 184 10.51 63.71 126.55
C PHE A 184 9.86 62.33 126.28
N ALA A 185 9.14 61.78 127.28
CA ALA A 185 8.39 60.53 127.11
C ALA A 185 7.21 60.70 126.08
N VAL A 186 6.54 61.85 126.10
CA VAL A 186 5.51 62.12 125.10
C VAL A 186 6.09 62.24 123.69
N VAL A 187 7.19 63.00 123.51
CA VAL A 187 7.91 63.14 122.23
C VAL A 187 8.40 61.81 121.73
N ALA A 188 9.04 61.01 122.65
CA ALA A 188 9.53 59.65 122.25
C ALA A 188 8.35 58.73 121.92
N GLY A 189 7.22 58.84 122.62
CA GLY A 189 5.98 58.11 122.26
C GLY A 189 5.49 58.46 120.88
N GLU A 190 5.49 59.78 120.58
CA GLU A 190 5.01 60.29 119.26
C GLU A 190 5.95 59.85 118.11
N ILE A 191 7.30 59.91 118.33
CA ILE A 191 8.31 59.42 117.40
C ILE A 191 8.12 57.89 117.14
N ARG A 192 7.88 57.13 118.25
CA ARG A 192 7.59 55.69 118.12
C ARG A 192 6.34 55.40 117.29
N ALA A 193 5.26 56.14 117.51
CA ALA A 193 4.04 56.01 116.74
C ALA A 193 4.24 56.38 115.30
N LEU A 194 5.00 57.44 114.95
CA LEU A 194 5.41 57.85 113.65
C LEU A 194 6.28 56.80 112.96
N ALA A 195 7.27 56.21 113.75
CA ALA A 195 8.12 55.11 113.20
C ALA A 195 7.28 53.86 112.85
N GLU A 196 6.38 53.45 113.77
CA GLU A 196 5.45 52.32 113.53
C GLU A 196 4.48 52.61 112.34
N GLN A 197 4.00 53.84 112.24
CA GLN A 197 3.19 54.25 111.05
C GLN A 197 3.99 54.26 109.76
N SER A 198 5.25 54.74 109.79
CA SER A 198 6.18 54.71 108.64
C SER A 198 6.48 53.26 108.18
N ARG A 199 6.72 52.36 109.19
CA ARG A 199 6.93 50.96 108.94
C ARG A 199 5.72 50.34 108.26
N LYS A 200 4.49 50.57 108.77
CA LYS A 200 3.24 50.07 108.24
C LYS A 200 3.01 50.59 106.83
N SER A 201 3.34 51.88 106.61
CA SER A 201 3.22 52.49 105.28
C SER A 201 4.20 51.86 104.26
N ALA A 202 5.48 51.68 104.77
CA ALA A 202 6.54 51.01 103.95
C ALA A 202 6.15 49.58 103.65
N ASP A 203 5.63 48.81 104.61
CA ASP A 203 5.11 47.43 104.36
C ASP A 203 4.00 47.41 103.36
N THR A 204 3.07 48.36 103.40
CA THR A 204 1.98 48.51 102.45
C THR A 204 2.49 48.82 101.02
N ILE A 205 3.45 49.77 100.94
CA ILE A 205 4.08 50.13 99.66
C ILE A 205 4.89 48.95 99.16
N GLY A 206 5.64 48.19 100.03
CA GLY A 206 6.40 46.98 99.70
C GLY A 206 5.49 45.89 99.05
N SER A 207 4.27 45.74 99.65
CA SER A 207 3.30 44.81 99.07
C SER A 207 2.88 45.20 97.61
N ILE A 208 2.62 46.49 97.42
CA ILE A 208 2.22 47.07 96.11
C ILE A 208 3.40 46.88 95.11
N ILE A 209 4.62 47.14 95.54
CA ILE A 209 5.83 46.98 94.75
C ILE A 209 6.06 45.50 94.37
N ASN A 210 5.85 44.58 95.33
CA ASN A 210 5.94 43.12 95.03
C ASN A 210 4.88 42.73 93.96
N GLU A 211 3.65 43.19 94.03
CA GLU A 211 2.65 42.95 93.05
C GLU A 211 3.02 43.57 91.68
N LEU A 212 3.59 44.76 91.67
CA LEU A 212 4.07 45.43 90.48
C LEU A 212 5.24 44.68 89.83
N GLU A 213 6.21 44.21 90.68
CA GLU A 213 7.37 43.39 90.19
C GLU A 213 6.88 42.10 89.57
N GLU A 214 5.92 41.39 90.21
CA GLU A 214 5.34 40.16 89.64
C GLU A 214 4.66 40.44 88.30
N LYS A 215 3.83 41.48 88.21
CA LYS A 215 3.16 41.87 86.96
C LYS A 215 4.15 42.32 85.88
N SER A 216 5.19 43.07 86.28
CA SER A 216 6.25 43.46 85.32
C SER A 216 7.02 42.29 84.78
N ASN A 217 7.41 41.34 85.64
CA ASN A 217 8.10 40.11 85.20
C ASN A 217 7.22 39.32 84.25
N LYS A 218 5.95 39.13 84.54
CA LYS A 218 4.97 38.49 83.66
C LYS A 218 4.82 39.21 82.30
N SER A 219 4.89 40.57 82.31
CA SER A 219 4.90 41.32 81.05
C SER A 219 6.15 41.10 80.25
N VAL A 220 7.35 40.96 80.86
CA VAL A 220 8.59 40.61 80.18
C VAL A 220 8.49 39.25 79.52
N ASP A 221 7.94 38.22 80.21
CA ASP A 221 7.75 36.90 79.65
C ASP A 221 6.75 36.87 78.46
N ASN A 222 5.66 37.66 78.61
CA ASN A 222 4.68 37.83 77.53
C ASN A 222 5.32 38.47 76.28
N ILE A 223 6.12 39.54 76.48
CA ILE A 223 6.79 40.25 75.39
C ILE A 223 7.74 39.28 74.68
N LYS A 224 8.48 38.46 75.40
CA LYS A 224 9.42 37.46 74.81
C LYS A 224 8.63 36.47 73.94
N THR A 225 7.49 36.00 74.42
CA THR A 225 6.60 35.12 73.64
C THR A 225 6.10 35.80 72.35
N VAL A 226 5.73 37.12 72.45
CA VAL A 226 5.32 37.91 71.32
C VAL A 226 6.46 38.11 70.31
N GLN A 227 7.68 38.42 70.78
CA GLN A 227 8.87 38.52 69.91
C GLN A 227 9.15 37.22 69.14
N ASP A 228 9.11 36.05 69.83
CA ASP A 228 9.28 34.74 69.19
C ASP A 228 8.16 34.48 68.14
N ALA A 229 6.95 34.91 68.40
CA ALA A 229 5.85 34.80 67.42
C ALA A 229 6.07 35.69 66.19
N PHE A 230 6.55 36.94 66.39
CA PHE A 230 6.90 37.85 65.30
C PHE A 230 8.04 37.34 64.43
N LYS A 231 9.08 36.76 65.05
CA LYS A 231 10.19 36.14 64.33
C LYS A 231 9.67 35.03 63.39
N LYS A 232 8.80 34.14 63.88
CA LYS A 232 8.15 33.11 63.05
C LYS A 232 7.28 33.71 61.94
N GLN A 233 6.63 34.84 62.23
CA GLN A 233 5.81 35.56 61.24
C GLN A 233 6.70 36.15 60.15
N THR A 234 7.85 36.75 60.47
CA THR A 234 8.85 37.28 59.53
C THR A 234 9.38 36.17 58.63
N ASP A 235 9.79 34.98 59.18
CA ASP A 235 10.21 33.81 58.42
C ASP A 235 9.12 33.32 57.43
N SER A 236 7.85 33.41 57.85
CA SER A 236 6.71 33.03 56.98
C SER A 236 6.47 34.05 55.88
N LEU A 237 6.65 35.34 56.15
CA LEU A 237 6.58 36.39 55.13
C LEU A 237 7.67 36.24 54.08
N GLU A 238 8.93 35.96 54.47
CA GLU A 238 10.02 35.71 53.52
C GLU A 238 9.75 34.53 52.59
N LYS A 239 9.22 33.41 53.13
CA LYS A 239 8.79 32.28 52.34
C LYS A 239 7.65 32.63 51.36
N THR A 240 6.70 33.43 51.83
CA THR A 240 5.57 33.85 50.99
C THR A 240 6.03 34.78 49.87
N ASP A 241 6.98 35.68 50.13
CA ASP A 241 7.57 36.54 49.09
C ASP A 241 8.26 35.73 48.01
N SER A 242 9.03 34.70 48.40
CA SER A 242 9.66 33.77 47.45
C SER A 242 8.59 33.05 46.57
N LEU A 243 7.48 32.60 47.16
CA LEU A 243 6.41 31.92 46.40
C LEU A 243 5.68 32.88 45.45
N ILE A 244 5.47 34.14 45.85
CA ILE A 244 4.92 35.16 44.99
C ILE A 244 5.81 35.42 43.77
N GLY A 245 7.15 35.50 44.01
CA GLY A 245 8.13 35.66 42.96
C GLY A 245 8.10 34.49 41.96
N GLN A 246 8.01 33.25 42.48
CA GLN A 246 7.86 32.05 41.62
C GLN A 246 6.57 32.06 40.81
N THR A 247 5.46 32.46 41.43
CA THR A 247 4.17 32.59 40.77
C THR A 247 4.22 33.61 39.62
N ASN A 248 4.90 34.72 39.82
CA ASN A 248 5.10 35.74 38.81
C ASN A 248 5.88 35.20 37.59
N CYS A 249 6.93 34.43 37.85
CA CYS A 249 7.70 33.74 36.80
C CYS A 249 6.83 32.76 36.00
N LEU A 250 6.03 31.94 36.69
CA LEU A 250 5.12 30.98 36.05
C LEU A 250 4.06 31.64 35.18
N ILE A 251 3.53 32.78 35.60
CA ILE A 251 2.58 33.57 34.80
C ILE A 251 3.26 34.10 33.54
N GLY A 252 4.50 34.58 33.64
CA GLY A 252 5.31 35.02 32.49
C GLY A 252 5.58 33.88 31.49
N ASP A 253 5.94 32.71 32.00
CA ASP A 253 6.13 31.51 31.17
C ASP A 253 4.85 31.06 30.47
N ALA A 254 3.72 31.12 31.19
CA ALA A 254 2.41 30.82 30.62
C ALA A 254 2.06 31.78 29.46
N ALA A 255 2.26 33.09 29.64
CA ALA A 255 2.07 34.09 28.58
C ALA A 255 2.95 33.82 27.35
N GLY A 256 4.21 33.47 27.58
CA GLY A 256 5.13 33.07 26.47
C GLY A 256 4.64 31.84 25.72
N LYS A 257 4.12 30.83 26.42
CA LYS A 257 3.54 29.63 25.78
C LYS A 257 2.26 29.93 24.99
N VAL A 258 1.40 30.78 25.48
CA VAL A 258 0.20 31.21 24.78
C VAL A 258 0.55 31.92 23.48
N SER A 259 1.55 32.80 23.46
CA SER A 259 2.06 33.45 22.25
C SER A 259 2.65 32.44 21.25
N GLN A 260 3.33 31.37 21.70
CA GLN A 260 3.79 30.31 20.84
C GLN A 260 2.64 29.52 20.21
N ILE A 261 1.59 29.21 20.97
CA ILE A 261 0.40 28.52 20.44
C ILE A 261 -0.28 29.38 19.37
N GLU A 262 -0.38 30.70 19.59
CA GLU A 262 -0.93 31.64 18.61
C GLU A 262 -0.13 31.61 17.29
N THR A 263 1.19 31.63 17.37
CA THR A 263 2.07 31.57 16.19
C THR A 263 1.87 30.26 15.44
N ASN A 264 1.88 29.12 16.15
CA ASN A 264 1.66 27.79 15.54
C ASN A 264 0.27 27.68 14.91
N SER A 265 -0.77 28.25 15.53
CA SER A 265 -2.13 28.29 14.98
C SER A 265 -2.18 29.03 13.64
N LYS A 266 -1.48 30.17 13.53
CA LYS A 266 -1.36 30.92 12.28
C LYS A 266 -0.58 30.16 11.18
N GLU A 267 0.45 29.42 11.55
CA GLU A 267 1.16 28.55 10.62
C GLU A 267 0.27 27.40 10.12
N MET A 268 -0.44 26.73 11.02
CA MET A 268 -1.41 25.69 10.65
C MET A 268 -2.49 26.21 9.70
N ASP A 269 -2.97 27.45 9.88
CA ASP A 269 -3.94 28.05 8.94
C ASP A 269 -3.37 28.25 7.55
N LYS A 270 -2.09 28.65 7.45
CA LYS A 270 -1.39 28.76 6.16
C LYS A 270 -1.24 27.40 5.49
N GLU A 271 -0.82 26.37 6.25
CA GLU A 271 -0.68 25.02 5.72
C GLU A 271 -2.02 24.43 5.26
N LYS A 272 -3.09 24.67 6.00
CA LYS A 272 -4.46 24.32 5.60
C LYS A 272 -4.84 24.95 4.26
N ASN A 273 -4.55 26.23 4.07
CA ASN A 273 -4.86 26.92 2.81
C ASN A 273 -4.04 26.36 1.63
N LEU A 274 -2.77 26.01 1.84
CA LEU A 274 -1.94 25.33 0.85
C LEU A 274 -2.47 23.93 0.50
N LEU A 275 -3.01 23.19 1.48
CA LEU A 275 -3.67 21.91 1.23
C LEU A 275 -4.90 22.08 0.33
N ILE A 276 -5.71 23.12 0.54
CA ILE A 276 -6.87 23.42 -0.31
C ILE A 276 -6.44 23.68 -1.74
N GLU A 277 -5.41 24.51 -1.98
CA GLU A 277 -4.87 24.77 -3.31
C GLU A 277 -4.34 23.50 -4.00
N ASN A 278 -3.64 22.64 -3.26
CA ASN A 278 -3.16 21.37 -3.76
C ASN A 278 -4.31 20.43 -4.16
N MET A 279 -5.40 20.40 -3.38
CA MET A 279 -6.58 19.60 -3.68
C MET A 279 -7.30 20.07 -4.93
N GLU A 280 -7.47 21.39 -5.12
CA GLU A 280 -8.01 21.95 -6.35
C GLU A 280 -7.15 21.60 -7.57
N SER A 281 -5.83 21.56 -7.39
CA SER A 281 -4.89 21.16 -8.43
C SER A 281 -5.00 19.67 -8.76
N LEU A 282 -5.20 18.80 -7.75
CA LEU A 282 -5.43 17.36 -7.92
C LEU A 282 -6.77 17.08 -8.64
N GLU A 283 -7.83 17.83 -8.32
CA GLU A 283 -9.11 17.71 -9.01
C GLU A 283 -8.98 18.06 -10.50
N LYS A 284 -8.32 19.18 -10.82
CA LYS A 284 -8.04 19.57 -12.22
C LYS A 284 -7.18 18.53 -12.96
N LEU A 285 -6.19 17.95 -12.25
CA LEU A 285 -5.34 16.90 -12.83
C LEU A 285 -6.16 15.62 -13.11
N SER A 286 -7.06 15.25 -12.20
CA SER A 286 -7.96 14.11 -12.38
C SER A 286 -8.89 14.28 -13.58
N ASP A 287 -9.48 15.47 -13.76
CA ASP A 287 -10.31 15.79 -14.91
C ASP A 287 -9.51 15.75 -16.23
N SER A 288 -8.27 16.25 -16.19
CA SER A 288 -7.37 16.18 -17.34
C SER A 288 -7.00 14.74 -17.70
N ASN A 289 -6.73 13.90 -16.70
CA ASN A 289 -6.46 12.47 -16.89
C ASN A 289 -7.66 11.75 -17.49
N TYR A 290 -8.86 12.03 -17.00
CA TYR A 290 -10.08 11.45 -17.55
C TYR A 290 -10.27 11.82 -19.03
N SER A 291 -10.13 13.11 -19.37
CA SER A 291 -10.23 13.59 -20.76
C SER A 291 -9.14 13.00 -21.66
N ALA A 292 -7.91 12.88 -21.16
CA ALA A 292 -6.81 12.23 -21.89
C ALA A 292 -7.11 10.76 -22.16
N THR A 293 -7.64 10.05 -21.18
CA THR A 293 -7.99 8.64 -21.28
C THR A 293 -9.13 8.41 -22.27
N GLU A 294 -10.18 9.25 -22.28
CA GLU A 294 -11.25 9.19 -23.29
C GLU A 294 -10.70 9.38 -24.71
N ASN A 295 -9.77 10.32 -24.90
CA ASN A 295 -9.11 10.52 -26.18
C ASN A 295 -8.32 9.27 -26.61
N ILE A 296 -7.56 8.66 -25.68
CA ILE A 296 -6.82 7.42 -25.94
C ILE A 296 -7.79 6.31 -26.35
N VAL A 297 -8.89 6.11 -25.62
CA VAL A 297 -9.93 5.12 -25.97
C VAL A 297 -10.49 5.35 -27.37
N SER A 298 -10.73 6.60 -27.76
CA SER A 298 -11.21 6.94 -29.11
C SER A 298 -10.20 6.57 -30.19
N HIS A 299 -8.92 6.94 -30.00
CA HIS A 299 -7.85 6.55 -30.92
C HIS A 299 -7.64 5.04 -30.98
N PHE A 300 -7.74 4.39 -29.86
CA PHE A 300 -7.64 2.95 -29.73
C PHE A 300 -8.70 2.20 -30.55
N LYS A 301 -9.96 2.60 -30.46
CA LYS A 301 -11.05 2.07 -31.30
C LYS A 301 -10.74 2.20 -32.79
N LYS A 302 -10.13 3.31 -33.21
CA LYS A 302 -9.71 3.51 -34.61
C LYS A 302 -8.59 2.54 -35.01
N ILE A 303 -7.61 2.31 -34.13
CA ILE A 303 -6.50 1.36 -34.40
C ILE A 303 -7.06 -0.05 -34.54
N VAL A 304 -7.94 -0.50 -33.62
CA VAL A 304 -8.60 -1.82 -33.69
C VAL A 304 -9.33 -2.00 -35.02
N ASN A 305 -10.13 -1.00 -35.43
CA ASN A 305 -10.86 -1.07 -36.68
C ASN A 305 -9.95 -1.09 -37.92
N ASN A 306 -8.86 -0.31 -37.90
CA ASN A 306 -7.89 -0.30 -38.98
C ASN A 306 -7.13 -1.64 -39.06
N SER A 307 -6.74 -2.20 -37.91
CA SER A 307 -6.09 -3.52 -37.82
C SER A 307 -6.99 -4.60 -38.42
N ALA A 308 -8.27 -4.65 -38.04
CA ALA A 308 -9.24 -5.59 -38.59
C ALA A 308 -9.43 -5.43 -40.13
N ASN A 309 -9.45 -4.20 -40.61
CA ASN A 309 -9.53 -3.94 -42.05
C ASN A 309 -8.27 -4.39 -42.81
N ILE A 310 -7.10 -4.18 -42.26
CA ILE A 310 -5.83 -4.63 -42.85
C ILE A 310 -5.79 -6.16 -42.86
N GLU A 311 -6.19 -6.80 -41.77
CA GLU A 311 -6.29 -8.24 -41.64
C GLU A 311 -7.19 -8.83 -42.77
N GLU A 312 -8.40 -8.31 -42.92
CA GLU A 312 -9.35 -8.75 -43.98
C GLU A 312 -8.74 -8.61 -45.37
N LYS A 313 -8.10 -7.49 -45.68
CA LYS A 313 -7.45 -7.27 -46.98
C LYS A 313 -6.25 -8.18 -47.21
N THR A 314 -5.45 -8.41 -46.16
CA THR A 314 -4.31 -9.30 -46.23
C THR A 314 -4.74 -10.74 -46.48
N PHE A 315 -5.83 -11.17 -45.86
CA PHE A 315 -6.42 -12.49 -46.17
C PHE A 315 -6.95 -12.60 -47.60
N ALA A 316 -7.59 -11.57 -48.11
CA ALA A 316 -8.04 -11.58 -49.49
C ALA A 316 -6.87 -11.68 -50.48
N VAL A 317 -5.76 -11.00 -50.22
CA VAL A 317 -4.53 -11.10 -51.00
C VAL A 317 -3.88 -12.49 -50.85
N SER A 318 -3.90 -13.07 -49.62
CA SER A 318 -3.43 -14.44 -49.40
C SER A 318 -4.22 -15.50 -50.15
N ASP A 319 -5.57 -15.34 -50.23
CA ASP A 319 -6.42 -16.24 -51.00
C ASP A 319 -6.11 -16.16 -52.52
N ILE A 320 -5.91 -14.96 -53.04
CA ILE A 320 -5.47 -14.75 -54.43
C ILE A 320 -4.09 -15.42 -54.67
N TYR A 321 -3.15 -15.22 -53.75
CA TYR A 321 -1.81 -15.84 -53.82
C TYR A 321 -1.91 -17.38 -53.89
N GLU A 322 -2.71 -18.01 -52.99
CA GLU A 322 -2.87 -19.46 -52.97
C GLU A 322 -3.46 -19.98 -54.28
N LYS A 323 -4.51 -19.31 -54.83
CA LYS A 323 -5.10 -19.67 -56.13
C LYS A 323 -4.10 -19.52 -57.26
N MET A 324 -3.29 -18.47 -57.30
CA MET A 324 -2.25 -18.29 -58.32
C MET A 324 -1.15 -19.37 -58.18
N LYS A 325 -0.77 -19.71 -56.96
CA LYS A 325 0.21 -20.77 -56.67
C LYS A 325 -0.32 -22.14 -57.15
N GLU A 326 -1.60 -22.47 -56.90
CA GLU A 326 -2.25 -23.69 -57.39
C GLU A 326 -2.22 -23.77 -58.91
N VAL A 327 -2.60 -22.69 -59.59
CA VAL A 327 -2.55 -22.64 -61.09
C VAL A 327 -1.14 -22.82 -61.60
N CYS A 328 -0.13 -22.19 -61.00
CA CYS A 328 1.27 -22.34 -61.39
C CYS A 328 1.78 -23.78 -61.17
N GLN A 329 1.39 -24.40 -60.03
CA GLN A 329 1.76 -25.78 -59.73
C GLN A 329 1.12 -26.79 -60.66
N GLU A 330 -0.17 -26.57 -61.02
CA GLU A 330 -0.90 -27.41 -61.99
C GLU A 330 -0.30 -27.31 -63.39
N ALA A 331 0.04 -26.10 -63.82
CA ALA A 331 0.81 -25.89 -65.05
C ALA A 331 2.15 -26.61 -65.06
N ALA A 332 2.88 -26.53 -63.94
CA ALA A 332 4.17 -27.22 -63.79
C ALA A 332 4.04 -28.76 -63.71
N LYS A 333 2.98 -29.31 -63.10
CA LYS A 333 2.66 -30.75 -63.09
C LYS A 333 2.34 -31.27 -64.47
N ASN A 334 1.56 -30.54 -65.22
CA ASN A 334 1.22 -30.91 -66.61
C ASN A 334 2.47 -30.94 -67.52
N ILE A 335 3.48 -30.14 -67.19
CA ILE A 335 4.75 -30.10 -67.92
C ILE A 335 5.69 -31.26 -67.47
N LYS A 336 5.70 -31.67 -66.18
CA LYS A 336 6.70 -32.62 -65.64
C LYS A 336 6.24 -34.05 -65.34
N GLY A 337 4.95 -34.37 -65.44
CA GLY A 337 4.42 -35.74 -65.27
C GLY A 337 4.65 -36.33 -63.86
N ALA A 338 4.43 -35.59 -62.81
CA ALA A 338 4.72 -36.02 -61.41
C ALA A 338 3.69 -37.07 -60.93
N LYS A 339 4.16 -38.16 -60.31
CA LYS A 339 3.33 -39.16 -59.62
C LYS A 339 2.71 -38.54 -58.37
N ALA A 340 1.40 -38.79 -58.15
CA ALA A 340 0.74 -38.41 -56.88
C ALA A 340 1.40 -39.15 -55.70
N ARG A 341 1.68 -38.41 -54.62
CA ARG A 341 2.14 -39.00 -53.34
C ARG A 341 0.95 -39.71 -52.67
N GLU A 342 1.18 -40.85 -52.05
CA GLU A 342 0.20 -41.58 -51.25
C GLU A 342 -0.11 -40.81 -49.97
N GLN A 343 -1.40 -40.78 -49.56
CA GLN A 343 -1.84 -40.05 -48.37
C GLN A 343 -1.43 -40.78 -47.08
N GLU A 344 -0.72 -40.11 -46.16
CA GLU A 344 -0.21 -40.68 -44.91
C GLU A 344 -1.13 -40.30 -43.74
N THR A 345 -1.44 -41.26 -42.87
CA THR A 345 -2.21 -40.97 -41.65
C THR A 345 -1.29 -40.42 -40.57
N ILE A 346 -1.73 -39.34 -39.88
CA ILE A 346 -1.08 -38.73 -38.73
C ILE A 346 -2.04 -38.70 -37.55
N HIS A 347 -1.60 -39.23 -36.40
CA HIS A 347 -2.38 -39.28 -35.15
C HIS A 347 -2.13 -38.02 -34.31
N VAL A 348 -3.18 -37.23 -34.06
CA VAL A 348 -3.09 -35.92 -33.44
C VAL A 348 -3.87 -35.90 -32.14
N ALA A 349 -3.21 -35.60 -31.04
CA ALA A 349 -3.82 -35.46 -29.73
C ALA A 349 -4.27 -34.01 -29.45
N TYR A 350 -5.45 -33.89 -28.85
CA TYR A 350 -6.03 -32.63 -28.45
C TYR A 350 -6.61 -32.71 -27.02
N MET A 351 -6.85 -31.55 -26.40
CA MET A 351 -7.64 -31.41 -25.18
C MET A 351 -9.03 -30.87 -25.53
N PRO A 352 -10.13 -31.22 -24.79
CA PRO A 352 -11.48 -30.77 -25.12
C PRO A 352 -11.69 -29.30 -24.79
N ASN A 353 -11.03 -28.40 -25.52
CA ASN A 353 -11.15 -26.95 -25.44
C ASN A 353 -10.97 -26.29 -26.82
N TYR A 354 -11.49 -25.07 -26.93
CA TYR A 354 -11.40 -24.30 -28.18
C TYR A 354 -9.93 -24.11 -28.63
N GLY A 355 -9.01 -23.82 -27.71
CA GLY A 355 -7.63 -23.51 -28.01
C GLY A 355 -6.90 -24.63 -28.78
N SER A 356 -7.12 -25.88 -28.42
CA SER A 356 -6.52 -27.05 -29.07
C SER A 356 -7.13 -27.36 -30.44
N LEU A 357 -8.39 -27.00 -30.65
CA LEU A 357 -9.18 -27.41 -31.79
C LEU A 357 -9.33 -26.33 -32.86
N CYS A 358 -9.26 -25.06 -32.50
CA CYS A 358 -9.56 -23.94 -33.37
C CYS A 358 -8.64 -23.76 -34.59
N ALA A 359 -7.46 -24.41 -34.64
CA ALA A 359 -6.59 -24.43 -35.79
C ALA A 359 -6.69 -25.76 -36.58
N VAL A 360 -6.71 -26.89 -35.86
CA VAL A 360 -6.68 -28.22 -36.50
C VAL A 360 -8.03 -28.55 -37.16
N VAL A 361 -9.15 -28.19 -36.54
CA VAL A 361 -10.48 -28.47 -37.10
C VAL A 361 -10.73 -27.70 -38.39
N PRO A 362 -10.50 -26.38 -38.50
CA PRO A 362 -10.56 -25.70 -39.80
C PRO A 362 -9.61 -26.29 -40.84
N ALA A 363 -8.40 -26.69 -40.43
CA ALA A 363 -7.45 -27.31 -41.38
C ALA A 363 -7.97 -28.63 -41.95
N MET A 364 -8.70 -29.42 -41.14
CA MET A 364 -9.36 -30.66 -41.60
C MET A 364 -10.58 -30.33 -42.47
N LYS A 365 -11.49 -29.49 -42.01
CA LYS A 365 -12.75 -29.17 -42.69
C LYS A 365 -12.52 -28.50 -44.07
N LEU A 366 -11.43 -27.75 -44.23
CA LEU A 366 -11.08 -27.04 -45.47
C LEU A 366 -10.08 -27.81 -46.34
N GLY A 367 -9.78 -29.05 -46.02
CA GLY A 367 -8.90 -29.92 -46.84
C GLY A 367 -7.43 -29.47 -46.86
N TYR A 368 -6.94 -28.72 -45.84
CA TYR A 368 -5.55 -28.26 -45.83
C TYR A 368 -4.56 -29.40 -45.55
N PHE A 369 -4.95 -30.40 -44.76
CA PHE A 369 -4.15 -31.60 -44.54
C PHE A 369 -4.12 -32.48 -45.77
N GLU A 370 -5.24 -32.63 -46.48
CA GLU A 370 -5.31 -33.40 -47.72
C GLU A 370 -4.40 -32.81 -48.80
N LYS A 371 -4.34 -31.47 -48.93
CA LYS A 371 -3.41 -30.77 -49.83
C LYS A 371 -1.94 -31.06 -49.52
N GLU A 372 -1.64 -31.37 -48.25
CA GLU A 372 -0.30 -31.81 -47.79
C GLU A 372 -0.12 -33.32 -47.80
N ASN A 373 -0.99 -34.10 -48.45
CA ASN A 373 -1.05 -35.57 -48.45
C ASN A 373 -1.04 -36.19 -47.04
N LEU A 374 -1.75 -35.56 -46.10
CA LEU A 374 -1.96 -36.04 -44.72
C LEU A 374 -3.42 -36.31 -44.47
N ARG A 375 -3.71 -37.39 -43.71
CA ARG A 375 -5.03 -37.67 -43.13
C ARG A 375 -4.92 -37.60 -41.62
N VAL A 376 -5.65 -36.71 -40.97
CA VAL A 376 -5.61 -36.53 -39.53
C VAL A 376 -6.59 -37.46 -38.83
N SER A 377 -6.13 -38.16 -37.79
CA SER A 377 -6.92 -38.90 -36.83
C SER A 377 -6.80 -38.21 -35.48
N LEU A 378 -7.92 -37.63 -34.97
CA LEU A 378 -7.96 -36.90 -33.70
C LEU A 378 -8.16 -37.84 -32.50
N HIS A 379 -7.45 -37.59 -31.40
CA HIS A 379 -7.50 -38.36 -30.16
C HIS A 379 -7.59 -37.40 -28.96
N GLU A 380 -8.61 -37.57 -28.12
CA GLU A 380 -8.85 -36.74 -26.95
C GLU A 380 -8.03 -37.22 -25.74
N TYR A 381 -7.46 -36.28 -25.00
CA TYR A 381 -6.76 -36.49 -23.74
C TYR A 381 -7.10 -35.39 -22.73
N ALA A 382 -7.06 -35.72 -21.44
CA ALA A 382 -7.44 -34.78 -20.38
C ALA A 382 -6.42 -33.66 -20.17
N ASN A 383 -5.11 -33.94 -20.41
CA ASN A 383 -4.04 -32.96 -20.13
C ASN A 383 -2.77 -33.24 -20.96
N GLY A 384 -1.86 -32.25 -20.98
CA GLY A 384 -0.63 -32.32 -21.77
C GLY A 384 0.34 -33.41 -21.35
N LEU A 385 0.38 -33.83 -20.07
CA LEU A 385 1.24 -34.93 -19.62
C LEU A 385 0.78 -36.27 -20.18
N GLU A 386 -0.53 -36.51 -20.24
CA GLU A 386 -1.10 -37.70 -20.83
C GLU A 386 -0.82 -37.76 -22.34
N ILE A 387 -0.89 -36.62 -23.02
CA ILE A 387 -0.52 -36.50 -24.44
C ILE A 387 0.94 -36.94 -24.65
N ILE A 388 1.88 -36.41 -23.86
CA ILE A 388 3.29 -36.75 -23.94
C ILE A 388 3.51 -38.24 -23.69
N LYS A 389 2.85 -38.83 -22.66
CA LYS A 389 2.94 -40.28 -22.42
C LYS A 389 2.37 -41.11 -23.57
N ALA A 390 1.30 -40.68 -24.22
CA ALA A 390 0.73 -41.36 -25.38
C ALA A 390 1.66 -41.27 -26.61
N MET A 391 2.36 -40.14 -26.77
CA MET A 391 3.40 -39.99 -27.80
C MET A 391 4.60 -40.91 -27.53
N GLU A 392 5.09 -40.97 -26.30
CA GLU A 392 6.16 -41.89 -25.88
C GLU A 392 5.79 -43.35 -26.10
N ALA A 393 4.52 -43.69 -25.98
CA ALA A 393 3.97 -45.01 -26.27
C ALA A 393 3.75 -45.30 -27.80
N GLY A 394 4.07 -44.33 -28.66
CA GLY A 394 3.93 -44.47 -30.12
C GLY A 394 2.47 -44.44 -30.63
N LYS A 395 1.53 -43.95 -29.84
CA LYS A 395 0.11 -43.87 -30.22
C LYS A 395 -0.23 -42.54 -30.91
N ILE A 396 0.55 -41.50 -30.66
CA ILE A 396 0.33 -40.11 -31.11
C ILE A 396 1.59 -39.57 -31.75
N ASP A 397 1.44 -38.92 -32.90
CA ASP A 397 2.52 -38.30 -33.66
C ASP A 397 2.70 -36.82 -33.31
N MET A 398 1.59 -36.09 -33.22
CA MET A 398 1.55 -34.68 -32.89
C MET A 398 0.54 -34.44 -31.75
N GLY A 399 0.83 -33.51 -30.86
CA GLY A 399 -0.06 -33.20 -29.75
C GLY A 399 -0.12 -31.71 -29.47
N TYR A 400 -1.26 -31.25 -28.96
CA TYR A 400 -1.41 -29.88 -28.46
C TYR A 400 -1.22 -29.86 -26.95
N ILE A 401 -0.44 -28.89 -26.44
CA ILE A 401 -0.25 -28.69 -25.02
C ILE A 401 -0.40 -27.21 -24.63
N GLY A 402 -0.88 -26.97 -23.42
CA GLY A 402 -0.90 -25.66 -22.79
C GLY A 402 0.39 -25.34 -22.02
N ASN A 403 0.44 -24.14 -21.45
CA ASN A 403 1.59 -23.55 -20.78
C ASN A 403 2.28 -24.48 -19.79
N GLY A 404 1.56 -25.04 -18.82
CA GLY A 404 2.14 -25.85 -17.74
C GLY A 404 2.86 -27.13 -18.18
N ALA A 405 2.57 -27.64 -19.38
CA ALA A 405 3.23 -28.82 -19.92
C ALA A 405 4.54 -28.53 -20.69
N HIS A 406 4.85 -27.27 -20.99
CA HIS A 406 6.10 -26.91 -21.69
C HIS A 406 7.36 -27.25 -20.89
N LYS A 407 7.28 -27.35 -19.55
CA LYS A 407 8.38 -27.84 -18.71
C LYS A 407 8.91 -29.22 -19.15
N PHE A 408 8.02 -30.08 -19.66
CA PHE A 408 8.43 -31.38 -20.19
C PHE A 408 9.21 -31.27 -21.52
N CYS A 409 8.92 -30.23 -22.34
CA CYS A 409 9.70 -29.93 -23.54
C CYS A 409 11.08 -29.39 -23.17
N ILE A 410 11.17 -28.48 -22.22
CA ILE A 410 12.42 -27.91 -21.71
C ILE A 410 13.32 -29.04 -21.13
N ASN A 411 12.70 -29.99 -20.42
CA ASN A 411 13.37 -31.17 -19.86
C ASN A 411 13.63 -32.30 -20.92
N GLY A 412 13.40 -32.06 -22.22
CA GLY A 412 13.79 -32.91 -23.33
C GLY A 412 12.84 -34.07 -23.66
N ARG A 413 11.65 -34.17 -23.05
CA ARG A 413 10.67 -35.25 -23.32
C ARG A 413 9.92 -35.06 -24.64
N ALA A 414 9.70 -33.79 -25.03
CA ALA A 414 9.06 -33.44 -26.30
C ALA A 414 9.74 -32.20 -26.90
N VAL A 415 9.44 -31.87 -28.16
CA VAL A 415 9.87 -30.64 -28.83
C VAL A 415 8.67 -29.89 -29.38
N ILE A 416 8.72 -28.58 -29.34
CA ILE A 416 7.67 -27.69 -29.82
C ILE A 416 7.84 -27.50 -31.32
N ALA A 417 6.82 -27.92 -32.07
CA ALA A 417 6.81 -27.82 -33.52
C ALA A 417 6.20 -26.49 -34.01
N VAL A 418 5.13 -26.01 -33.34
CA VAL A 418 4.42 -24.79 -33.71
C VAL A 418 3.92 -24.06 -32.45
N MET A 419 4.21 -22.77 -32.33
CA MET A 419 3.54 -21.89 -31.39
C MET A 419 2.11 -21.63 -31.87
N SER A 420 1.10 -21.84 -31.02
CA SER A 420 -0.31 -21.73 -31.42
C SER A 420 -0.88 -20.35 -31.10
N HIS A 421 -0.84 -19.95 -29.83
CA HIS A 421 -1.40 -18.69 -29.36
C HIS A 421 -0.80 -18.28 -28.02
N LEU A 422 -1.05 -17.04 -27.61
CA LEU A 422 -0.80 -16.54 -26.27
C LEU A 422 -2.11 -16.64 -25.47
N SER A 423 -2.09 -17.42 -24.39
CA SER A 423 -3.27 -17.61 -23.55
C SER A 423 -3.54 -16.38 -22.68
N ASN A 424 -4.81 -16.07 -22.52
CA ASN A 424 -5.35 -15.09 -21.57
C ASN A 424 -6.40 -15.75 -20.66
N ALA A 425 -6.37 -17.07 -20.59
CA ALA A 425 -7.38 -17.87 -19.92
C ALA A 425 -7.25 -17.89 -18.40
N GLU A 426 -6.04 -17.72 -17.89
CA GLU A 426 -5.75 -17.69 -16.47
C GLU A 426 -6.01 -16.29 -15.89
N ALA A 427 -6.68 -16.24 -14.72
CA ALA A 427 -7.06 -14.97 -14.10
C ALA A 427 -7.15 -15.05 -12.58
N ILE A 428 -7.03 -13.87 -11.97
CA ILE A 428 -7.40 -13.59 -10.58
C ILE A 428 -8.73 -12.86 -10.61
N ILE A 429 -9.75 -13.44 -10.00
CA ILE A 429 -11.09 -12.84 -9.89
C ILE A 429 -11.38 -12.55 -8.42
N GLY A 430 -11.56 -11.29 -8.08
CA GLY A 430 -11.97 -10.83 -6.76
C GLY A 430 -13.49 -10.76 -6.62
N ASN A 431 -13.97 -10.82 -5.38
CA ASN A 431 -15.37 -10.62 -5.04
C ASN A 431 -15.57 -9.22 -4.42
N LYS A 432 -16.32 -8.37 -5.11
CA LYS A 432 -16.59 -6.99 -4.69
C LYS A 432 -17.26 -6.90 -3.31
N HIS A 433 -18.15 -7.83 -2.97
CA HIS A 433 -18.79 -7.88 -1.64
C HIS A 433 -17.82 -8.25 -0.52
N ARG A 434 -16.68 -8.87 -0.86
CA ARG A 434 -15.61 -9.23 0.06
C ARG A 434 -14.48 -8.19 0.07
N GLU A 435 -14.72 -7.03 -0.56
CA GLU A 435 -13.78 -5.90 -0.66
C GLU A 435 -12.46 -6.29 -1.36
N VAL A 436 -12.53 -7.15 -2.36
CA VAL A 436 -11.38 -7.53 -3.18
C VAL A 436 -11.59 -7.01 -4.59
N ARG A 437 -10.93 -5.91 -4.92
CA ARG A 437 -11.07 -5.18 -6.19
C ARG A 437 -9.74 -5.03 -6.93
N THR A 438 -8.63 -5.02 -6.21
CA THR A 438 -7.28 -4.84 -6.73
C THR A 438 -6.35 -5.93 -6.22
N ALA A 439 -5.15 -6.04 -6.79
CA ALA A 439 -4.13 -6.96 -6.31
C ALA A 439 -3.66 -6.63 -4.88
N ALA A 440 -3.66 -5.35 -4.49
CA ALA A 440 -3.31 -4.91 -3.14
C ALA A 440 -4.29 -5.43 -2.07
N ASP A 441 -5.57 -5.63 -2.45
CA ASP A 441 -6.60 -6.13 -1.53
C ASP A 441 -6.46 -7.62 -1.20
N LEU A 442 -5.57 -8.35 -1.89
CA LEU A 442 -5.35 -9.79 -1.67
C LEU A 442 -4.68 -10.11 -0.32
N ARG A 443 -4.08 -9.12 0.35
CA ARG A 443 -3.43 -9.31 1.66
C ARG A 443 -4.44 -9.79 2.72
N GLY A 444 -4.14 -10.93 3.34
CA GLY A 444 -4.98 -11.52 4.39
C GLY A 444 -6.32 -12.09 3.91
N LYS A 445 -6.54 -12.19 2.58
CA LYS A 445 -7.77 -12.72 2.00
C LYS A 445 -7.67 -14.22 1.71
N LYS A 446 -8.84 -14.87 1.70
CA LYS A 446 -9.00 -16.29 1.36
C LYS A 446 -9.04 -16.47 -0.15
N ILE A 447 -7.95 -17.00 -0.69
CA ILE A 447 -7.74 -17.14 -2.13
C ILE A 447 -7.81 -18.62 -2.52
N GLY A 448 -8.81 -18.99 -3.30
CA GLY A 448 -8.88 -20.32 -3.90
C GLY A 448 -7.85 -20.44 -5.02
N ASN A 449 -6.97 -21.44 -4.93
CA ASN A 449 -5.90 -21.71 -5.89
C ASN A 449 -5.84 -23.21 -6.24
N VAL A 450 -5.35 -23.52 -7.43
CA VAL A 450 -5.02 -24.89 -7.82
C VAL A 450 -3.49 -25.01 -7.80
N GLU A 451 -2.99 -25.83 -6.89
CA GLU A 451 -1.56 -25.99 -6.66
C GLU A 451 -0.82 -26.46 -7.94
N HIS A 452 0.31 -25.81 -8.22
CA HIS A 452 1.15 -26.07 -9.41
C HIS A 452 0.45 -25.84 -10.77
N ALA A 453 -0.66 -25.13 -10.79
CA ALA A 453 -1.31 -24.70 -12.03
C ALA A 453 -0.65 -23.42 -12.57
N SER A 454 -0.83 -23.18 -13.89
CA SER A 454 -0.32 -21.96 -14.55
C SER A 454 -0.92 -20.67 -13.96
N SER A 455 -2.13 -20.71 -13.42
CA SER A 455 -2.77 -19.58 -12.76
C SER A 455 -2.07 -19.13 -11.47
N GLU A 456 -1.40 -20.04 -10.75
CA GLU A 456 -0.60 -19.70 -9.56
C GLU A 456 0.55 -18.72 -9.89
N THR A 457 1.13 -18.82 -11.09
CA THR A 457 2.17 -17.89 -11.53
C THR A 457 1.67 -16.44 -11.53
N ILE A 458 0.43 -16.20 -12.01
CA ILE A 458 -0.17 -14.87 -12.04
C ILE A 458 -0.40 -14.35 -10.62
N LEU A 459 -0.84 -15.21 -9.70
CA LEU A 459 -0.99 -14.85 -8.28
C LEU A 459 0.34 -14.40 -7.68
N ARG A 460 1.40 -15.17 -7.90
CA ARG A 460 2.75 -14.84 -7.38
C ARG A 460 3.25 -13.49 -7.93
N ILE A 461 3.06 -13.24 -9.24
CA ILE A 461 3.44 -11.97 -9.87
C ILE A 461 2.59 -10.81 -9.34
N ALA A 462 1.29 -11.02 -9.11
CA ALA A 462 0.40 -10.02 -8.56
C ALA A 462 0.81 -9.62 -7.13
N LEU A 463 1.02 -10.60 -6.26
CA LEU A 463 1.46 -10.38 -4.88
C LEU A 463 2.84 -9.71 -4.81
N ASP A 464 3.82 -10.17 -5.61
CA ASP A 464 5.17 -9.60 -5.68
C ASP A 464 5.14 -8.14 -6.16
N THR A 465 4.26 -7.82 -7.13
CA THR A 465 4.11 -6.46 -7.66
C THR A 465 3.61 -5.48 -6.59
N GLU A 466 2.75 -5.94 -5.69
CA GLU A 466 2.20 -5.16 -4.57
C GLU A 466 3.03 -5.25 -3.28
N GLY A 467 4.17 -5.95 -3.32
CA GLY A 467 5.01 -6.15 -2.12
C GLY A 467 4.31 -6.98 -1.02
N ILE A 468 3.46 -7.92 -1.42
CA ILE A 468 2.74 -8.85 -0.53
C ILE A 468 3.48 -10.18 -0.54
N SER A 469 3.90 -10.68 0.64
CA SER A 469 4.46 -12.02 0.73
C SER A 469 3.37 -13.07 0.42
N TYR A 470 3.76 -14.19 -0.21
CA TYR A 470 2.84 -15.29 -0.47
C TYR A 470 2.18 -15.82 0.82
N ASP A 471 2.91 -15.75 1.94
CA ASP A 471 2.45 -16.16 3.27
C ASP A 471 1.53 -15.11 3.94
N ASP A 472 1.47 -13.88 3.41
CA ASP A 472 0.55 -12.84 3.89
C ASP A 472 -0.88 -13.00 3.36
N ALA A 473 -1.13 -13.97 2.46
CA ALA A 473 -2.44 -14.32 1.92
C ALA A 473 -2.84 -15.73 2.40
N GLU A 474 -4.12 -15.96 2.68
CA GLU A 474 -4.65 -17.29 3.04
C GLU A 474 -4.95 -18.08 1.75
N ILE A 475 -3.93 -18.74 1.19
CA ILE A 475 -4.06 -19.50 -0.05
C ILE A 475 -4.58 -20.90 0.23
N ILE A 476 -5.74 -21.24 -0.33
CA ILE A 476 -6.43 -22.51 -0.13
C ILE A 476 -6.36 -23.33 -1.42
N ASN A 477 -5.59 -24.40 -1.40
CA ASN A 477 -5.46 -25.31 -2.55
C ASN A 477 -6.66 -26.24 -2.64
N MET A 478 -7.37 -26.18 -3.76
CA MET A 478 -8.60 -26.92 -4.00
C MET A 478 -8.82 -27.17 -5.51
N LYS A 479 -9.80 -27.99 -5.84
CA LYS A 479 -10.14 -28.26 -7.24
C LYS A 479 -10.85 -27.06 -7.87
N PRO A 480 -10.76 -26.88 -9.21
CA PRO A 480 -11.41 -25.78 -9.91
C PRO A 480 -12.91 -25.65 -9.62
N GLU A 481 -13.63 -26.75 -9.58
CA GLU A 481 -15.07 -26.79 -9.29
C GLU A 481 -15.38 -26.31 -7.87
N GLU A 482 -14.54 -26.66 -6.89
CA GLU A 482 -14.65 -26.23 -5.51
C GLU A 482 -14.36 -24.73 -5.35
N ILE A 483 -13.42 -24.17 -6.16
CA ILE A 483 -13.15 -22.74 -6.21
C ILE A 483 -14.39 -21.99 -6.73
N VAL A 484 -15.00 -22.46 -7.82
CA VAL A 484 -16.22 -21.87 -8.39
C VAL A 484 -17.36 -21.88 -7.35
N GLU A 485 -17.50 -22.97 -6.60
CA GLU A 485 -18.50 -23.08 -5.53
C GLU A 485 -18.19 -22.12 -4.37
N GLY A 486 -16.92 -22.08 -3.92
CA GLY A 486 -16.44 -21.21 -2.83
C GLY A 486 -16.63 -19.73 -3.12
N MET A 487 -16.41 -19.30 -4.36
CA MET A 487 -16.71 -17.93 -4.80
C MET A 487 -18.22 -17.65 -4.77
N GLY A 488 -19.03 -18.60 -5.22
CA GLY A 488 -20.48 -18.43 -5.25
C GLY A 488 -21.16 -18.39 -3.88
N ASN A 489 -20.66 -19.16 -2.89
CA ASN A 489 -21.20 -19.20 -1.54
C ASN A 489 -20.51 -18.23 -0.56
N GLY A 490 -19.47 -17.50 -1.01
CA GLY A 490 -18.76 -16.50 -0.25
C GLY A 490 -17.76 -17.05 0.79
N SER A 491 -17.36 -18.33 0.70
CA SER A 491 -16.31 -18.91 1.52
C SER A 491 -14.90 -18.50 1.06
N LEU A 492 -14.76 -18.03 -0.18
CA LEU A 492 -13.57 -17.46 -0.77
C LEU A 492 -13.77 -15.97 -1.06
N ASP A 493 -12.70 -15.20 -0.95
CA ASP A 493 -12.65 -13.78 -1.25
C ASP A 493 -12.16 -13.51 -2.68
N ALA A 494 -11.29 -14.39 -3.19
CA ALA A 494 -10.78 -14.36 -4.55
C ALA A 494 -10.56 -15.77 -5.11
N ALA A 495 -10.57 -15.89 -6.44
CA ALA A 495 -10.27 -17.10 -7.19
C ALA A 495 -9.06 -16.90 -8.10
N VAL A 496 -8.16 -17.88 -8.13
CA VAL A 496 -7.02 -17.97 -9.05
C VAL A 496 -7.22 -19.22 -9.90
N ILE A 497 -7.68 -19.01 -11.13
CA ILE A 497 -8.29 -20.08 -11.92
C ILE A 497 -8.15 -19.78 -13.42
N TRP A 498 -8.54 -20.71 -14.28
CA TRP A 498 -8.49 -20.57 -15.73
C TRP A 498 -9.84 -20.87 -16.39
N SER A 499 -9.98 -20.48 -17.67
CA SER A 499 -11.18 -20.77 -18.48
C SER A 499 -11.33 -22.27 -18.75
N PRO A 500 -12.56 -22.83 -18.68
CA PRO A 500 -13.85 -22.11 -18.61
C PRO A 500 -14.31 -21.72 -17.20
N TYR A 501 -13.63 -22.12 -16.14
CA TYR A 501 -14.04 -21.87 -14.75
C TYR A 501 -14.10 -20.36 -14.42
N THR A 502 -13.25 -19.53 -15.04
CA THR A 502 -13.34 -18.06 -14.94
C THR A 502 -14.71 -17.55 -15.34
N LEU A 503 -15.27 -18.08 -16.45
CA LEU A 503 -16.60 -17.73 -16.93
C LEU A 503 -17.70 -18.18 -15.97
N GLU A 504 -17.52 -19.34 -15.32
CA GLU A 504 -18.46 -19.84 -14.32
C GLU A 504 -18.47 -18.98 -13.05
N VAL A 505 -17.29 -18.56 -12.57
CA VAL A 505 -17.17 -17.61 -11.44
C VAL A 505 -17.85 -16.29 -11.78
N GLN A 506 -17.57 -15.72 -12.97
CA GLN A 506 -18.20 -14.48 -13.43
C GLN A 506 -19.72 -14.61 -13.54
N LYS A 507 -20.21 -15.74 -14.03
CA LYS A 507 -21.66 -16.00 -14.13
C LYS A 507 -22.32 -16.10 -12.75
N ARG A 508 -21.65 -16.69 -11.75
CA ARG A 508 -22.20 -16.84 -10.38
C ARG A 508 -22.19 -15.53 -9.60
N LEU A 509 -21.15 -14.72 -9.74
CA LEU A 509 -21.00 -13.43 -9.03
C LEU A 509 -21.67 -12.27 -9.79
N GLY A 510 -21.89 -12.39 -11.09
CA GLY A 510 -22.46 -11.31 -11.91
C GLY A 510 -21.62 -10.04 -11.85
N ASN A 511 -22.23 -8.93 -11.47
CA ASN A 511 -21.56 -7.61 -11.38
C ASN A 511 -20.59 -7.47 -10.18
N ASP A 512 -20.52 -8.50 -9.33
CA ASP A 512 -19.60 -8.51 -8.17
C ASP A 512 -18.29 -9.24 -8.46
N ALA A 513 -18.18 -9.88 -9.65
CA ALA A 513 -16.92 -10.43 -10.15
C ALA A 513 -16.03 -9.30 -10.68
N ILE A 514 -14.87 -9.11 -10.05
CA ILE A 514 -13.86 -8.15 -10.50
C ILE A 514 -12.68 -8.93 -11.08
N MET A 515 -12.36 -8.69 -12.34
CA MET A 515 -11.14 -9.19 -12.96
C MET A 515 -9.95 -8.38 -12.44
N ILE A 516 -9.19 -8.94 -11.48
CA ILE A 516 -8.03 -8.25 -10.89
C ILE A 516 -6.85 -8.29 -11.84
N ALA A 517 -6.54 -9.47 -12.38
CA ALA A 517 -5.44 -9.66 -13.31
C ALA A 517 -5.65 -10.90 -14.18
N ASN A 518 -5.01 -10.93 -15.33
CA ASN A 518 -4.89 -12.07 -16.21
C ASN A 518 -3.48 -12.15 -16.83
N ASN A 519 -3.21 -13.10 -17.70
CA ASN A 519 -1.88 -13.26 -18.33
C ASN A 519 -1.42 -12.00 -19.08
N MET A 520 -2.33 -11.25 -19.68
CA MET A 520 -1.99 -10.04 -20.43
C MET A 520 -1.64 -8.85 -19.52
N THR A 521 -2.20 -8.80 -18.31
CA THR A 521 -1.87 -7.78 -17.31
C THR A 521 -0.36 -7.77 -17.02
N TYR A 522 0.27 -8.94 -17.01
CA TYR A 522 1.69 -9.10 -16.72
C TYR A 522 2.50 -9.59 -17.92
N SER A 523 2.10 -9.28 -19.14
CA SER A 523 2.72 -9.77 -20.40
C SER A 523 4.22 -9.44 -20.56
N SER A 524 4.74 -8.47 -19.80
CA SER A 524 6.17 -8.19 -19.73
C SER A 524 6.96 -9.13 -18.81
N LYS A 525 6.26 -9.79 -17.88
CA LYS A 525 6.84 -10.65 -16.83
C LYS A 525 6.54 -12.13 -17.07
N THR A 526 5.44 -12.46 -17.74
CA THR A 526 4.97 -13.84 -18.00
C THR A 526 4.53 -14.02 -19.44
N ALA A 527 4.64 -15.24 -19.96
CA ALA A 527 4.17 -15.64 -21.29
C ALA A 527 3.47 -16.98 -21.21
N SER A 528 2.13 -16.96 -21.13
CA SER A 528 1.33 -18.20 -21.21
C SER A 528 1.16 -18.61 -22.67
N ILE A 529 1.94 -19.60 -23.10
CA ILE A 529 1.99 -20.08 -24.47
C ILE A 529 1.29 -21.42 -24.59
N SER A 530 0.57 -21.63 -25.67
CA SER A 530 0.10 -22.96 -26.08
C SER A 530 0.73 -23.37 -27.40
N SER A 531 1.03 -24.66 -27.55
CA SER A 531 1.86 -25.14 -28.66
C SER A 531 1.48 -26.52 -29.15
N TRP A 532 1.79 -26.78 -30.42
CA TRP A 532 1.82 -28.11 -31.00
C TRP A 532 3.21 -28.71 -30.79
N ILE A 533 3.25 -29.95 -30.33
CA ILE A 533 4.49 -30.68 -29.97
C ILE A 533 4.59 -32.00 -30.71
N THR A 534 5.80 -32.51 -30.72
CA THR A 534 6.11 -33.88 -31.15
C THR A 534 7.28 -34.44 -30.33
N LEU A 535 7.61 -35.75 -30.51
CA LEU A 535 8.81 -36.30 -29.89
C LEU A 535 10.07 -35.88 -30.65
N PRO A 536 11.21 -35.68 -29.97
CA PRO A 536 12.50 -35.36 -30.64
C PRO A 536 12.85 -36.37 -31.72
N ARG A 537 12.65 -37.66 -31.46
CA ARG A 537 12.89 -38.74 -32.43
C ARG A 537 11.97 -38.59 -33.63
N TYR A 538 10.67 -38.36 -33.44
CA TYR A 538 9.72 -38.20 -34.54
C TYR A 538 10.04 -36.98 -35.40
N ALA A 539 10.41 -35.86 -34.75
CA ALA A 539 10.82 -34.63 -35.45
C ALA A 539 12.06 -34.85 -36.36
N SER A 540 12.99 -35.73 -35.95
CA SER A 540 14.17 -36.05 -36.70
C SER A 540 13.89 -37.04 -37.83
N GLU A 541 13.17 -38.13 -37.53
CA GLU A 541 12.91 -39.21 -38.49
C GLU A 541 11.88 -38.83 -39.57
N TYR A 542 10.90 -37.97 -39.19
CA TYR A 542 9.78 -37.57 -40.05
C TYR A 542 9.69 -36.04 -40.23
N ALA A 543 10.84 -35.37 -40.36
CA ALA A 543 10.91 -33.91 -40.46
C ALA A 543 9.99 -33.31 -41.55
N ASP A 544 9.93 -33.96 -42.75
CA ASP A 544 9.02 -33.57 -43.84
C ASP A 544 7.53 -33.67 -43.41
N ARG A 545 7.18 -34.71 -42.65
CA ARG A 545 5.80 -34.89 -42.16
C ARG A 545 5.42 -33.82 -41.13
N VAL A 546 6.32 -33.48 -40.19
CA VAL A 546 6.16 -32.39 -39.22
C VAL A 546 6.00 -31.05 -39.94
N GLN A 547 6.78 -30.82 -41.00
CA GLN A 547 6.69 -29.58 -41.77
C GLN A 547 5.39 -29.48 -42.57
N ARG A 548 4.93 -30.57 -43.17
CA ARG A 548 3.62 -30.66 -43.86
C ARG A 548 2.46 -30.40 -42.86
N PHE A 549 2.54 -31.01 -41.67
CA PHE A 549 1.60 -30.75 -40.60
C PHE A 549 1.59 -29.27 -40.21
N THR A 550 2.77 -28.65 -40.03
CA THR A 550 2.91 -27.25 -39.69
C THR A 550 2.29 -26.34 -40.75
N ARG A 551 2.49 -26.61 -42.05
CA ARG A 551 1.83 -25.85 -43.15
C ARG A 551 0.33 -25.92 -43.09
N ALA A 552 -0.26 -27.09 -42.84
CA ALA A 552 -1.70 -27.26 -42.73
C ALA A 552 -2.26 -26.51 -41.48
N ILE A 553 -1.59 -26.65 -40.33
CA ILE A 553 -1.95 -25.92 -39.10
C ILE A 553 -1.87 -24.40 -39.29
N TYR A 554 -0.85 -23.91 -39.98
CA TYR A 554 -0.71 -22.47 -40.25
C TYR A 554 -1.90 -21.94 -41.08
N LYS A 555 -2.38 -22.68 -42.06
CA LYS A 555 -3.61 -22.30 -42.79
C LYS A 555 -4.84 -22.30 -41.89
N GLY A 556 -4.96 -23.26 -40.96
CA GLY A 556 -6.00 -23.29 -39.95
C GLY A 556 -5.91 -22.14 -38.96
N MET A 557 -4.69 -21.77 -38.52
CA MET A 557 -4.42 -20.61 -37.68
C MET A 557 -4.86 -19.31 -38.37
N ASN A 558 -4.49 -19.12 -39.62
CA ASN A 558 -4.93 -17.96 -40.40
C ASN A 558 -6.44 -17.91 -40.54
N TYR A 559 -7.11 -19.05 -40.77
CA TYR A 559 -8.56 -19.10 -40.90
C TYR A 559 -9.29 -18.70 -39.61
N ARG A 560 -8.85 -19.24 -38.45
CA ARG A 560 -9.46 -18.93 -37.13
C ARG A 560 -9.25 -17.49 -36.68
N ALA A 561 -8.16 -16.84 -37.11
CA ALA A 561 -7.83 -15.47 -36.74
C ALA A 561 -8.84 -14.46 -37.31
N MET A 562 -9.50 -14.78 -38.43
CA MET A 562 -10.52 -13.91 -39.02
C MET A 562 -11.80 -13.86 -38.18
N ALA A 563 -12.17 -12.67 -37.69
CA ALA A 563 -13.36 -12.46 -36.86
C ALA A 563 -14.67 -13.04 -37.48
N LYS A 564 -14.83 -12.98 -38.82
CA LYS A 564 -15.97 -13.54 -39.54
C LYS A 564 -16.07 -15.07 -39.45
N ASN A 565 -14.97 -15.78 -39.21
CA ASN A 565 -14.92 -17.23 -39.21
C ASN A 565 -15.13 -17.83 -37.81
N VAL A 566 -15.03 -17.03 -36.75
CA VAL A 566 -15.03 -17.52 -35.36
C VAL A 566 -16.27 -18.33 -35.01
N LYS A 567 -17.46 -17.89 -35.43
CA LYS A 567 -18.72 -18.63 -35.21
C LYS A 567 -18.67 -19.99 -35.91
N GLN A 568 -18.22 -20.02 -37.16
CA GLN A 568 -18.14 -21.25 -37.94
C GLN A 568 -17.12 -22.23 -37.35
N VAL A 569 -15.99 -21.73 -36.82
CA VAL A 569 -15.02 -22.55 -36.13
C VAL A 569 -15.61 -23.15 -34.84
N ALA A 570 -16.37 -22.37 -34.06
CA ALA A 570 -17.08 -22.85 -32.89
C ALA A 570 -18.12 -23.93 -33.23
N ASP A 571 -18.88 -23.73 -34.32
CA ASP A 571 -19.82 -24.72 -34.83
C ASP A 571 -19.13 -26.05 -35.19
N TRP A 572 -18.04 -25.99 -35.95
CA TRP A 572 -17.27 -27.19 -36.33
C TRP A 572 -16.63 -27.92 -35.13
N ILE A 573 -16.19 -27.19 -34.09
CA ILE A 573 -15.67 -27.77 -32.85
C ILE A 573 -16.77 -28.52 -32.13
N SER A 574 -17.97 -27.89 -31.99
CA SER A 574 -19.13 -28.52 -31.35
C SER A 574 -19.63 -29.78 -32.11
N GLU A 575 -19.48 -29.85 -33.43
CA GLU A 575 -19.79 -31.04 -34.24
C GLU A 575 -18.83 -32.22 -33.96
N ILE A 576 -17.62 -31.96 -33.59
CA ILE A 576 -16.55 -32.99 -33.41
C ILE A 576 -16.38 -33.41 -31.97
N THR A 577 -16.75 -32.54 -31.03
CA THR A 577 -16.52 -32.73 -29.59
C THR A 577 -17.83 -32.59 -28.80
N ALA A 578 -17.78 -32.91 -27.49
CA ALA A 578 -18.89 -32.69 -26.56
C ALA A 578 -19.03 -31.23 -26.08
N ILE A 579 -18.19 -30.31 -26.56
CA ILE A 579 -18.24 -28.89 -26.19
C ILE A 579 -19.45 -28.25 -26.87
N ASP A 580 -20.34 -27.62 -26.09
CA ASP A 580 -21.46 -26.90 -26.65
C ASP A 580 -21.00 -25.65 -27.43
N ARG A 581 -21.81 -25.26 -28.41
CA ARG A 581 -21.50 -24.19 -29.35
C ARG A 581 -21.25 -22.82 -28.67
N GLU A 582 -22.04 -22.48 -27.66
CA GLU A 582 -21.92 -21.21 -26.96
C GLU A 582 -20.64 -21.16 -26.12
N SER A 583 -20.36 -22.23 -25.39
CA SER A 583 -19.11 -22.39 -24.65
C SER A 583 -17.89 -22.32 -25.57
N ALA A 584 -17.91 -23.00 -26.72
CA ALA A 584 -16.84 -22.90 -27.71
C ALA A 584 -16.69 -21.46 -28.24
N TYR A 585 -17.79 -20.77 -28.48
CA TYR A 585 -17.75 -19.39 -28.95
C TYR A 585 -17.25 -18.40 -27.90
N GLU A 586 -17.61 -18.56 -26.62
CA GLU A 586 -17.13 -17.69 -25.54
C GLU A 586 -15.64 -17.87 -25.25
N GLN A 587 -15.10 -19.08 -25.35
CA GLN A 587 -13.67 -19.36 -25.21
C GLN A 587 -12.78 -18.65 -26.27
N ARG A 588 -13.36 -18.05 -27.31
CA ARG A 588 -12.60 -17.21 -28.26
C ARG A 588 -11.88 -16.04 -27.59
N ARG A 589 -12.32 -15.62 -26.40
CA ARG A 589 -11.71 -14.52 -25.63
C ARG A 589 -10.50 -14.96 -24.82
N ASP A 590 -10.26 -16.26 -24.71
CA ASP A 590 -9.28 -16.84 -23.80
C ASP A 590 -7.84 -16.75 -24.34
N ALA A 591 -7.63 -16.18 -25.51
CA ALA A 591 -6.32 -16.06 -26.09
C ALA A 591 -6.22 -14.98 -27.16
N GLN A 592 -5.01 -14.55 -27.40
CA GLN A 592 -4.63 -13.89 -28.61
C GLN A 592 -4.29 -14.96 -29.67
N TRP A 593 -5.11 -15.05 -30.69
CA TRP A 593 -5.01 -16.05 -31.74
C TRP A 593 -4.02 -15.60 -32.81
N LEU A 594 -2.79 -16.12 -32.73
CA LEU A 594 -1.70 -15.76 -33.63
C LEU A 594 -1.91 -16.30 -35.02
N THR A 595 -1.51 -15.54 -36.05
CA THR A 595 -1.45 -15.98 -37.43
C THR A 595 -0.15 -16.75 -37.73
N ALA A 596 -0.14 -17.46 -38.83
CA ALA A 596 1.08 -18.11 -39.35
C ALA A 596 2.20 -17.09 -39.61
N GLY A 597 1.82 -15.87 -40.08
CA GLY A 597 2.77 -14.79 -40.34
C GLY A 597 3.49 -14.35 -39.07
N PHE A 598 2.73 -14.13 -37.98
CA PHE A 598 3.34 -13.78 -36.69
C PHE A 598 4.36 -14.84 -36.23
N VAL A 599 3.97 -16.12 -36.28
CA VAL A 599 4.84 -17.20 -35.79
C VAL A 599 6.07 -17.36 -36.67
N SER A 600 5.91 -17.36 -37.99
CA SER A 600 7.02 -17.57 -38.93
C SER A 600 8.01 -16.40 -38.93
N VAL A 601 7.50 -15.15 -39.02
CA VAL A 601 8.35 -13.96 -39.02
C VAL A 601 8.93 -13.71 -37.61
N GLY A 602 8.15 -13.92 -36.57
CA GLY A 602 8.61 -13.83 -35.18
C GLY A 602 9.70 -14.87 -34.85
N ALA A 603 9.63 -16.08 -35.43
CA ALA A 603 10.70 -17.05 -35.31
C ALA A 603 11.98 -16.59 -36.00
N GLN A 604 11.88 -15.83 -37.12
CA GLN A 604 13.06 -15.26 -37.81
C GLN A 604 13.66 -14.08 -37.02
N LYS A 605 12.81 -13.19 -36.47
CA LYS A 605 13.22 -12.00 -35.74
C LYS A 605 13.63 -12.26 -34.28
N GLY A 606 13.35 -13.45 -33.76
CA GLY A 606 13.68 -13.84 -32.38
C GLY A 606 12.55 -13.65 -31.35
N ASP A 607 11.40 -13.07 -31.74
CA ASP A 607 10.29 -12.80 -30.82
C ASP A 607 9.68 -14.08 -30.26
N VAL A 608 9.53 -15.13 -31.10
CA VAL A 608 9.05 -16.44 -30.65
C VAL A 608 10.02 -17.04 -29.62
N ALA A 609 11.32 -16.95 -29.84
CA ALA A 609 12.31 -17.43 -28.88
C ALA A 609 12.21 -16.66 -27.56
N ARG A 610 12.01 -15.33 -27.60
CA ARG A 610 11.87 -14.49 -26.41
C ARG A 610 10.66 -14.88 -25.55
N PHE A 611 9.52 -15.21 -26.15
CA PHE A 611 8.36 -15.69 -25.39
C PHE A 611 8.70 -16.98 -24.61
N TYR A 612 9.37 -17.95 -25.23
CA TYR A 612 9.78 -19.17 -24.54
C TYR A 612 10.88 -18.94 -23.50
N GLU A 613 11.76 -17.95 -23.69
CA GLU A 613 12.73 -17.54 -22.67
C GLU A 613 12.05 -16.94 -21.42
N ILE A 614 11.02 -16.10 -21.61
CA ILE A 614 10.23 -15.56 -20.52
C ILE A 614 9.55 -16.70 -19.76
N GLN A 615 8.85 -17.58 -20.47
CA GLN A 615 8.18 -18.74 -19.89
C GLN A 615 9.15 -19.67 -19.13
N GLN A 616 10.33 -19.92 -19.68
CA GLN A 616 11.35 -20.76 -19.04
C GLN A 616 11.83 -20.19 -17.70
N LYS A 617 11.93 -18.86 -17.58
CA LYS A 617 12.28 -18.21 -16.31
C LYS A 617 11.27 -18.52 -15.21
N GLU A 618 9.98 -18.57 -15.55
CA GLU A 618 8.92 -18.96 -14.62
C GLU A 618 9.12 -20.38 -14.10
N PHE A 619 9.40 -21.35 -14.99
CA PHE A 619 9.63 -22.73 -14.60
C PHE A 619 10.93 -22.95 -13.81
N ILE A 620 11.94 -22.09 -13.99
CA ILE A 620 13.15 -22.10 -13.17
C ILE A 620 12.82 -21.54 -11.77
N GLN A 621 12.05 -20.47 -11.68
CA GLN A 621 11.64 -19.86 -10.40
C GLN A 621 10.74 -20.79 -9.59
N SER A 622 9.85 -21.56 -10.23
CA SER A 622 9.01 -22.57 -9.57
C SER A 622 9.75 -23.87 -9.21
N GLY A 623 10.99 -24.05 -9.68
CA GLY A 623 11.76 -25.28 -9.45
C GLY A 623 11.40 -26.44 -10.40
N ASP A 624 10.53 -26.23 -11.38
CA ASP A 624 10.14 -27.23 -12.38
C ASP A 624 11.25 -27.53 -13.40
N VAL A 625 12.19 -26.60 -13.55
CA VAL A 625 13.34 -26.68 -14.45
C VAL A 625 14.61 -26.27 -13.70
N ASN A 626 15.66 -27.09 -13.75
CA ASN A 626 16.87 -26.91 -12.94
C ASN A 626 17.78 -25.75 -13.38
N GLY A 627 17.54 -25.13 -14.56
CA GLY A 627 18.35 -24.03 -15.08
C GLY A 627 18.07 -23.72 -16.54
N PRO A 628 18.69 -22.67 -17.09
CA PRO A 628 18.40 -22.22 -18.46
C PRO A 628 18.82 -23.24 -19.51
N VAL A 629 17.90 -23.54 -20.42
CA VAL A 629 18.11 -24.41 -21.59
C VAL A 629 17.97 -23.56 -22.86
N PRO A 630 18.89 -23.63 -23.83
CA PRO A 630 18.72 -22.88 -25.09
C PRO A 630 17.39 -23.23 -25.77
N VAL A 631 16.63 -22.24 -26.16
CA VAL A 631 15.29 -22.41 -26.78
C VAL A 631 15.35 -23.31 -28.01
N SER A 632 16.42 -23.23 -28.81
CA SER A 632 16.64 -24.08 -29.98
C SER A 632 16.75 -25.60 -29.69
N ARG A 633 16.90 -25.99 -28.40
CA ARG A 633 16.92 -27.41 -28.03
C ARG A 633 15.54 -28.02 -27.92
N TYR A 634 14.53 -27.22 -27.61
CA TYR A 634 13.16 -27.70 -27.37
C TYR A 634 12.11 -27.05 -28.27
N VAL A 635 12.49 -26.03 -29.09
CA VAL A 635 11.61 -25.35 -30.05
C VAL A 635 12.21 -25.50 -31.45
N LEU A 636 11.44 -26.06 -32.38
CA LEU A 636 11.83 -26.23 -33.77
C LEU A 636 11.63 -24.92 -34.55
N LEU A 637 12.45 -23.90 -34.24
CA LEU A 637 12.33 -22.57 -34.86
C LEU A 637 12.46 -22.63 -36.39
N ASP A 638 13.35 -23.49 -36.94
CA ASP A 638 13.53 -23.61 -38.37
C ASP A 638 12.32 -24.26 -39.07
N ASN A 639 11.63 -25.21 -38.41
CA ASN A 639 10.35 -25.73 -38.88
C ASN A 639 9.30 -24.63 -39.00
N MET A 640 9.19 -23.73 -37.99
CA MET A 640 8.27 -22.60 -38.01
C MET A 640 8.60 -21.59 -39.12
N LYS A 641 9.89 -21.33 -39.39
CA LYS A 641 10.37 -20.42 -40.44
C LYS A 641 10.07 -20.95 -41.84
N GLN A 642 10.36 -22.21 -42.06
CA GLN A 642 10.34 -22.84 -43.39
C GLN A 642 8.93 -23.28 -43.84
N ALA A 643 7.99 -23.46 -42.94
CA ALA A 643 6.64 -23.94 -43.26
C ALA A 643 5.84 -23.00 -44.19
N LEU A 644 6.25 -21.75 -44.35
CA LEU A 644 5.63 -20.76 -45.25
C LEU A 644 6.55 -20.33 -46.41
N GLN A 645 7.77 -20.87 -46.46
CA GLN A 645 8.65 -20.72 -47.62
C GLN A 645 8.39 -21.85 -48.65
#